data_1843d791cba696c5e4a2b38e5281d9cc
#
_entry.id   1843d791cba696c5e4a2b38e5281d9cc
#
_cell.length_a   1.000
_cell.length_b   1.000
_cell.length_c   1.000
_cell.angle_alpha   90.00
_cell.angle_beta   90.00
_cell.angle_gamma   90.00
#
_symmetry.space_group_name_H-M   'P 1'
#
loop_
_entity.id
_entity.type
_entity.pdbx_description
1 polymer ?
#
loop_
_entity_poly.entity_id
_entity_poly.type
_entity_poly.pdbx_seq_one_letter_code
_entity_poly.pdbx_strand_id
1 'polypeptide(L)'
;VDTYVNGGARRDWYNVNLPINGKIAALINFNEFLKNRGDLIEAVDTALEKIKFQLEGGRGFILFDTGDADSRYDISSFMLEGEINGGLDRVAIENADFYLGEQKVTLGFNVSGLEDYLLEDSKKNLRLSLTADIRKLKFDDLYTYWPRYVAPDAWEWCRDSIFGGDAKNARFEFDFGYDEKTKTFGLTDLKGKAYIADSNLRYINTMPMVNNVYGVFSVTPTSINIALDKAVSDGIMLSEGNVLIYDLDKYNNYIDIRLFSNSSIADALKLIDHKPLEFTSQMGLHPEVIEGEADTELGLKFELKKDLDYDDVNVTVNSKLHNVRIKDAVDGRPITAKELELAVDNDGMSVKGDAEFDGIPLKIVWDERFKTDKPYRSRYQASLKLDAAGAEKFGLDYEMLKPPYFEGSAEVEATATQGGDDKLTVDLKAKLQKAVMNYSFLGFYKPAGAAADFGAKLVFAKKQLTSIPDFKLHKSDFDIAGKISFDKKGAVRVVDIGKIKGPKTQAGAKIEMPSGKNGVVKINISGDSYDLSEFFDRGKNSSAAAGEAENDWEKTPDVDVNIAVNRLWTNPDVSVTGFAGSARLRNGVGVHEVHMIGNYDHNRSMNLKVDYVPRPNGEWLLSVSSNHAGNTLRFLRIYNDMHGGNLQIEAKKGADGEFIGHAKIRDFSLHNTPLLARLLTVASFSGMVDMLTGEGMTFSHFDAPFKYKNRILSVKSGKTYGNVVGLTFSGAYNTANEDISIKGMIAPAYGLNTLIGRIPLVGSLLAGKDGTVFAANYSITGKASDPKVRLNPLSVLSPNSLKDAVSSVFGGEDDKF
;
A
#
# COMPACT_ATOMS: atom_id res chain seq x y z
N VAL A 1 -80.61 -30.10 33.53
CA VAL A 1 -81.36 -30.01 32.22
C VAL A 1 -80.34 -29.79 31.15
N ASP A 2 -80.13 -30.92 30.41
CA ASP A 2 -79.25 -30.82 29.25
C ASP A 2 -79.99 -30.05 28.15
N THR A 3 -79.66 -28.78 28.02
CA THR A 3 -80.26 -27.95 26.99
C THR A 3 -79.21 -27.89 25.83
N TYR A 4 -79.53 -28.61 24.77
CA TYR A 4 -78.82 -28.42 23.49
C TYR A 4 -79.35 -27.12 22.90
N VAL A 5 -78.43 -26.10 22.85
CA VAL A 5 -78.77 -24.96 22.07
C VAL A 5 -78.44 -25.30 20.61
N ASN A 6 -79.43 -25.88 19.92
CA ASN A 6 -79.48 -25.85 18.49
C ASN A 6 -79.80 -24.43 18.08
N GLY A 7 -78.82 -23.67 17.86
CA GLY A 7 -78.93 -22.28 17.39
C GLY A 7 -79.51 -22.23 15.98
N GLY A 8 -80.79 -22.36 15.86
CA GLY A 8 -81.54 -22.25 14.62
C GLY A 8 -81.70 -20.84 14.09
N ALA A 9 -80.87 -19.91 14.45
CA ALA A 9 -80.74 -18.64 13.79
C ALA A 9 -79.43 -18.65 12.94
N ARG A 10 -79.51 -19.09 11.69
CA ARG A 10 -78.52 -18.75 10.68
C ARG A 10 -78.42 -17.23 10.62
N ARG A 11 -77.48 -16.65 11.32
CA ARG A 11 -76.89 -15.44 10.84
C ARG A 11 -75.80 -15.91 9.89
N ASP A 12 -75.72 -15.27 8.73
CA ASP A 12 -74.96 -15.71 7.54
C ASP A 12 -73.46 -15.94 7.72
N TRP A 13 -72.90 -15.92 8.96
CA TRP A 13 -71.48 -15.92 9.25
C TRP A 13 -70.97 -16.86 10.37
N TYR A 14 -71.84 -17.50 11.21
CA TYR A 14 -71.42 -18.47 12.21
C TYR A 14 -72.45 -19.56 12.49
N ASN A 15 -72.01 -20.76 12.88
CA ASN A 15 -72.80 -21.86 13.37
C ASN A 15 -72.13 -22.44 14.62
N VAL A 16 -72.86 -22.60 15.70
CA VAL A 16 -72.39 -23.14 16.98
C VAL A 16 -73.22 -24.37 17.34
N ASN A 17 -72.52 -25.50 17.58
CA ASN A 17 -73.13 -26.74 18.10
C ASN A 17 -72.32 -27.18 19.32
N LEU A 18 -72.79 -26.74 20.50
CA LEU A 18 -72.10 -26.98 21.77
C LEU A 18 -73.18 -27.37 22.82
N PRO A 19 -73.08 -28.58 23.47
CA PRO A 19 -73.93 -28.87 24.64
C PRO A 19 -73.47 -27.98 25.80
N ILE A 20 -74.46 -27.30 26.43
CA ILE A 20 -74.21 -26.34 27.46
C ILE A 20 -74.95 -26.73 28.74
N ASN A 21 -74.25 -26.82 29.85
CA ASN A 21 -74.81 -26.86 31.20
C ASN A 21 -74.39 -25.54 31.94
N GLY A 22 -75.31 -25.08 32.82
CA GLY A 22 -75.00 -23.82 33.48
C GLY A 22 -75.72 -23.57 34.81
N LYS A 23 -75.14 -22.58 35.54
CA LYS A 23 -75.79 -22.06 36.74
C LYS A 23 -75.87 -20.53 36.49
N ILE A 24 -77.00 -19.97 36.88
CA ILE A 24 -77.28 -18.53 36.83
C ILE A 24 -77.78 -18.13 38.19
N ALA A 25 -77.22 -17.02 38.71
CA ALA A 25 -77.61 -16.41 40.01
C ALA A 25 -77.84 -14.92 39.82
N ALA A 26 -78.92 -14.42 40.18
CA ALA A 26 -79.19 -12.95 40.21
C ALA A 26 -78.98 -12.36 41.61
N LEU A 27 -78.26 -11.24 41.64
CA LEU A 27 -78.10 -10.43 42.83
C LEU A 27 -79.04 -9.24 42.74
N ILE A 28 -79.93 -9.14 43.74
CA ILE A 28 -81.02 -8.16 43.76
C ILE A 28 -80.81 -7.28 44.97
N ASN A 29 -80.89 -5.96 44.79
CA ASN A 29 -80.98 -5.00 45.90
C ASN A 29 -82.36 -5.05 46.54
N PHE A 30 -82.41 -5.66 47.70
CA PHE A 30 -83.69 -5.89 48.33
C PHE A 30 -84.46 -4.61 48.76
N ASN A 31 -83.67 -3.54 49.04
CA ASN A 31 -84.29 -2.25 49.43
C ASN A 31 -84.97 -1.57 48.23
N GLU A 32 -84.31 -1.60 47.03
CA GLU A 32 -84.97 -1.08 45.80
C GLU A 32 -86.13 -1.92 45.32
N PHE A 33 -86.04 -3.28 45.44
CA PHE A 33 -87.14 -4.17 45.16
C PHE A 33 -88.34 -3.88 46.01
N LEU A 34 -88.15 -3.58 47.31
CA LEU A 34 -89.25 -3.23 48.22
C LEU A 34 -89.94 -1.90 47.95
N LYS A 35 -89.25 -0.94 47.36
CA LYS A 35 -89.75 0.37 46.92
C LYS A 35 -90.78 0.29 45.77
N ASN A 36 -90.57 -0.58 44.82
CA ASN A 36 -91.38 -0.72 43.62
C ASN A 36 -92.27 -1.91 43.63
N ARG A 37 -92.85 -2.36 44.81
CA ARG A 37 -93.68 -3.58 44.96
C ARG A 37 -94.95 -3.59 44.18
N GLY A 38 -95.36 -2.44 43.54
CA GLY A 38 -96.61 -2.41 42.75
C GLY A 38 -96.58 -2.97 41.39
N ASP A 39 -95.38 -3.00 40.80
CA ASP A 39 -95.16 -3.62 39.51
C ASP A 39 -93.92 -4.55 39.67
N LEU A 40 -94.15 -5.81 39.50
CA LEU A 40 -93.12 -6.84 39.69
C LEU A 40 -91.98 -6.75 38.66
N ILE A 41 -92.35 -6.34 37.48
CA ILE A 41 -91.30 -6.21 36.36
C ILE A 41 -90.44 -4.99 36.65
N GLU A 42 -91.01 -3.85 36.97
CA GLU A 42 -90.30 -2.61 37.29
C GLU A 42 -89.49 -2.79 38.61
N ALA A 43 -90.02 -3.52 39.59
CA ALA A 43 -89.27 -3.83 40.80
C ALA A 43 -88.06 -4.73 40.59
N VAL A 44 -88.16 -5.68 39.75
CA VAL A 44 -87.00 -6.54 39.40
C VAL A 44 -85.99 -5.81 38.57
N ASP A 45 -86.46 -5.03 37.58
CA ASP A 45 -85.58 -4.25 36.70
C ASP A 45 -84.82 -3.22 37.48
N THR A 46 -85.38 -2.42 38.34
CA THR A 46 -84.74 -1.40 39.19
C THR A 46 -83.87 -1.98 40.33
N ALA A 47 -84.18 -3.14 40.81
CA ALA A 47 -83.50 -3.81 41.92
C ALA A 47 -82.39 -4.76 41.49
N LEU A 48 -82.30 -5.11 40.26
CA LEU A 48 -81.33 -6.06 39.71
C LEU A 48 -79.95 -5.44 39.70
N GLU A 49 -79.02 -5.91 40.54
CA GLU A 49 -77.62 -5.35 40.57
C GLU A 49 -76.80 -6.05 39.57
N LYS A 50 -76.87 -7.40 39.54
CA LYS A 50 -76.15 -8.20 38.58
C LYS A 50 -76.69 -9.63 38.46
N ILE A 51 -76.38 -10.23 37.32
CA ILE A 51 -76.52 -11.65 37.02
C ILE A 51 -75.19 -12.27 36.90
N LYS A 52 -74.91 -13.29 37.73
CA LYS A 52 -73.66 -14.14 37.53
C LYS A 52 -74.08 -15.41 36.87
N PHE A 53 -73.29 -15.88 35.93
CA PHE A 53 -73.46 -17.14 35.22
C PHE A 53 -72.13 -17.91 35.15
N GLN A 54 -72.26 -19.23 35.24
CA GLN A 54 -71.25 -20.19 35.06
C GLN A 54 -71.80 -21.22 34.04
N LEU A 55 -71.12 -21.38 32.90
CA LEU A 55 -71.47 -22.25 31.82
C LEU A 55 -70.33 -23.23 31.58
N GLU A 56 -70.67 -24.48 31.40
CA GLU A 56 -69.75 -25.57 31.02
C GLU A 56 -70.33 -26.44 29.93
N GLY A 57 -69.45 -26.97 29.07
CA GLY A 57 -69.90 -27.83 28.00
C GLY A 57 -68.91 -28.87 27.57
N GLY A 58 -69.42 -29.88 26.87
CA GLY A 58 -68.62 -30.96 26.31
C GLY A 58 -68.24 -30.76 24.84
N ARG A 59 -68.08 -31.84 24.14
CA ARG A 59 -67.66 -31.85 22.72
C ARG A 59 -68.66 -31.21 21.81
N GLY A 60 -68.20 -30.34 20.97
CA GLY A 60 -68.99 -29.71 19.94
C GLY A 60 -68.08 -28.96 18.97
N PHE A 61 -68.55 -27.93 18.24
CA PHE A 61 -67.83 -27.13 17.34
C PHE A 61 -68.41 -25.72 17.22
N ILE A 62 -67.51 -24.79 16.81
CA ILE A 62 -67.90 -23.49 16.30
C ILE A 62 -67.42 -23.42 14.83
N LEU A 63 -68.28 -23.06 13.93
CA LEU A 63 -68.06 -22.88 12.50
C LEU A 63 -68.25 -21.40 12.17
N PHE A 64 -67.26 -20.78 11.60
CA PHE A 64 -67.36 -19.45 11.02
C PHE A 64 -67.48 -19.57 9.51
N ASP A 65 -68.54 -19.20 8.93
CA ASP A 65 -68.82 -19.22 7.50
C ASP A 65 -68.43 -17.85 6.93
N THR A 66 -67.29 -17.77 6.34
CA THR A 66 -66.71 -16.53 5.77
C THR A 66 -66.83 -16.44 4.26
N GLY A 67 -67.54 -17.42 3.64
CA GLY A 67 -67.80 -17.49 2.20
C GLY A 67 -66.66 -18.15 1.39
N ASP A 68 -65.42 -18.10 1.83
CA ASP A 68 -64.28 -18.63 1.08
C ASP A 68 -63.57 -19.80 1.76
N ALA A 69 -63.75 -20.04 3.03
CA ALA A 69 -63.24 -21.23 3.72
C ALA A 69 -63.97 -21.44 5.04
N ASP A 70 -64.54 -22.62 5.23
CA ASP A 70 -65.13 -23.07 6.49
C ASP A 70 -64.07 -23.15 7.58
N SER A 71 -64.04 -22.16 8.48
CA SER A 71 -63.20 -22.22 9.69
C SER A 71 -63.95 -22.92 10.82
N ARG A 72 -63.72 -24.23 10.95
CA ARG A 72 -64.37 -25.09 11.97
C ARG A 72 -63.38 -25.31 13.10
N TYR A 73 -63.82 -24.95 14.33
CA TYR A 73 -63.04 -25.14 15.58
C TYR A 73 -63.74 -26.20 16.41
N ASP A 74 -63.15 -27.40 16.45
CA ASP A 74 -63.67 -28.52 17.26
C ASP A 74 -63.30 -28.31 18.73
N ILE A 75 -64.31 -28.13 19.61
CA ILE A 75 -64.15 -27.90 21.03
C ILE A 75 -64.32 -29.20 21.79
N SER A 76 -63.34 -29.59 22.57
CA SER A 76 -63.39 -30.79 23.42
C SER A 76 -64.19 -30.56 24.70
N SER A 77 -64.06 -29.41 25.30
CA SER A 77 -64.76 -28.93 26.47
C SER A 77 -64.59 -27.41 26.59
N PHE A 78 -65.53 -26.80 27.30
CA PHE A 78 -65.35 -25.39 27.71
C PHE A 78 -65.92 -25.16 29.09
N MET A 79 -65.40 -24.09 29.78
CA MET A 79 -65.91 -23.54 31.00
C MET A 79 -65.77 -22.03 30.94
N LEU A 80 -66.87 -21.33 31.26
CA LEU A 80 -66.83 -19.89 31.30
C LEU A 80 -67.61 -19.36 32.53
N GLU A 81 -67.13 -18.31 33.12
CA GLU A 81 -67.74 -17.57 34.19
C GLU A 81 -67.81 -16.09 33.85
N GLY A 82 -69.02 -15.51 34.13
CA GLY A 82 -69.26 -14.13 33.84
C GLY A 82 -70.31 -13.50 34.63
N GLU A 83 -70.44 -12.17 34.41
CA GLU A 83 -71.50 -11.37 35.02
C GLU A 83 -72.09 -10.37 34.03
N ILE A 84 -73.35 -10.06 34.24
CA ILE A 84 -74.08 -9.03 33.54
C ILE A 84 -74.50 -8.02 34.61
N ASN A 85 -74.31 -6.73 34.40
CA ASN A 85 -74.80 -5.71 35.33
C ASN A 85 -76.34 -5.55 35.27
N GLY A 86 -76.89 -4.95 36.28
CA GLY A 86 -78.32 -4.85 36.41
C GLY A 86 -79.05 -4.09 35.31
N GLY A 87 -78.50 -3.07 34.74
CA GLY A 87 -79.02 -2.38 33.58
C GLY A 87 -78.75 -3.06 32.20
N LEU A 88 -78.24 -4.31 32.21
CA LEU A 88 -77.82 -5.05 30.96
C LEU A 88 -76.89 -4.29 30.05
N ASP A 89 -76.30 -3.20 30.49
CA ASP A 89 -75.36 -2.37 29.72
C ASP A 89 -74.00 -3.02 29.56
N ARG A 90 -73.61 -3.85 30.57
CA ARG A 90 -72.31 -4.47 30.59
C ARG A 90 -72.33 -5.99 30.76
N VAL A 91 -71.60 -6.70 29.93
CA VAL A 91 -71.36 -8.15 30.09
C VAL A 91 -69.85 -8.34 30.24
N ALA A 92 -69.45 -9.00 31.35
CA ALA A 92 -68.03 -9.32 31.61
C ALA A 92 -67.90 -10.84 31.82
N ILE A 93 -66.97 -11.44 31.02
CA ILE A 93 -66.50 -12.83 31.17
C ILE A 93 -65.04 -12.73 31.46
N GLU A 94 -64.64 -12.98 32.70
CA GLU A 94 -63.27 -12.84 33.11
C GLU A 94 -62.40 -14.01 32.59
N ASN A 95 -62.93 -15.22 32.61
CA ASN A 95 -62.23 -16.42 32.17
C ASN A 95 -63.19 -17.36 31.46
N ALA A 96 -62.97 -17.54 30.20
CA ALA A 96 -63.63 -18.55 29.37
C ALA A 96 -62.57 -19.55 28.87
N ASP A 97 -62.44 -20.69 29.52
CA ASP A 97 -61.50 -21.74 29.16
C ASP A 97 -62.09 -22.62 28.09
N PHE A 98 -61.45 -22.62 26.90
CA PHE A 98 -61.81 -23.50 25.79
C PHE A 98 -60.67 -24.53 25.56
N TYR A 99 -61.02 -25.79 25.41
CA TYR A 99 -60.11 -26.86 25.02
C TYR A 99 -60.37 -27.28 23.58
N LEU A 100 -59.42 -26.99 22.71
CA LEU A 100 -59.41 -27.38 21.31
C LEU A 100 -58.45 -28.56 21.16
N GLY A 101 -59.01 -29.81 21.33
CA GLY A 101 -58.12 -30.98 21.54
C GLY A 101 -57.36 -30.90 22.85
N GLU A 102 -56.03 -30.89 22.76
CA GLU A 102 -55.11 -30.67 23.89
C GLU A 102 -54.80 -29.21 24.16
N GLN A 103 -55.11 -28.34 23.19
CA GLN A 103 -54.81 -26.90 23.28
C GLN A 103 -55.85 -26.19 24.19
N LYS A 104 -55.38 -25.58 25.24
CA LYS A 104 -56.17 -24.70 26.09
C LYS A 104 -55.99 -23.25 25.65
N VAL A 105 -57.12 -22.55 25.41
CA VAL A 105 -57.22 -21.12 25.17
C VAL A 105 -58.14 -20.53 26.23
N THR A 106 -57.66 -19.53 26.99
CA THR A 106 -58.49 -18.80 27.94
C THR A 106 -58.83 -17.44 27.32
N LEU A 107 -60.13 -17.18 27.18
CA LEU A 107 -60.68 -15.94 26.64
C LEU A 107 -61.30 -15.11 27.77
N GLY A 108 -61.12 -13.76 27.71
CA GLY A 108 -61.89 -12.81 28.51
C GLY A 108 -62.66 -11.87 27.56
N PHE A 109 -63.83 -11.54 27.94
CA PHE A 109 -64.72 -10.63 27.21
C PHE A 109 -65.24 -9.57 28.13
N ASN A 110 -65.24 -8.31 27.70
CA ASN A 110 -65.95 -7.23 28.39
C ASN A 110 -66.62 -6.37 27.34
N VAL A 111 -67.95 -6.38 27.38
CA VAL A 111 -68.77 -5.59 26.48
C VAL A 111 -69.51 -4.56 27.33
N SER A 112 -69.55 -3.31 26.91
CA SER A 112 -70.27 -2.22 27.56
C SER A 112 -70.93 -1.31 26.52
N GLY A 113 -71.93 -0.54 26.94
CA GLY A 113 -72.74 0.29 26.03
C GLY A 113 -73.80 -0.54 25.25
N LEU A 114 -74.19 -1.72 25.82
CA LEU A 114 -75.18 -2.61 25.24
C LEU A 114 -76.57 -2.01 25.27
N GLU A 115 -76.91 -1.24 26.32
CA GLU A 115 -78.20 -0.59 26.46
C GLU A 115 -78.51 0.30 25.23
N ASP A 116 -77.63 1.23 24.89
CA ASP A 116 -77.82 2.12 23.76
C ASP A 116 -77.87 1.33 22.41
N TYR A 117 -77.14 0.21 22.30
CA TYR A 117 -77.19 -0.62 21.13
C TYR A 117 -78.52 -1.42 21.02
N LEU A 118 -79.00 -1.93 22.14
CA LEU A 118 -80.23 -2.76 22.12
C LEU A 118 -81.50 -1.90 22.05
N LEU A 119 -81.52 -0.72 22.63
CA LEU A 119 -82.74 0.17 22.67
C LEU A 119 -82.75 1.16 21.48
N GLU A 120 -81.61 1.70 21.07
CA GLU A 120 -81.51 2.80 20.11
C GLU A 120 -80.77 2.40 18.75
N ASP A 121 -80.37 1.16 18.63
CA ASP A 121 -79.47 0.68 17.52
C ASP A 121 -78.19 1.55 17.36
N SER A 122 -77.78 2.19 18.47
CA SER A 122 -76.64 3.09 18.47
C SER A 122 -75.34 2.35 18.87
N LYS A 123 -74.35 2.37 17.96
CA LYS A 123 -73.02 1.76 18.21
C LYS A 123 -72.07 2.73 18.87
N LYS A 124 -72.41 3.97 19.13
CA LYS A 124 -71.44 5.01 19.57
C LYS A 124 -70.78 4.71 20.92
N ASN A 125 -71.55 4.18 21.84
CA ASN A 125 -71.11 3.86 23.20
C ASN A 125 -70.68 2.40 23.33
N LEU A 126 -70.91 1.58 22.29
CA LEU A 126 -70.55 0.17 22.32
C LEU A 126 -69.01 0.04 22.36
N ARG A 127 -68.56 -0.72 23.36
CA ARG A 127 -67.14 -1.09 23.53
C ARG A 127 -67.09 -2.59 23.75
N LEU A 128 -66.11 -3.22 23.10
CA LEU A 128 -65.83 -4.66 23.30
C LEU A 128 -64.29 -4.80 23.53
N SER A 129 -63.93 -5.34 24.68
CA SER A 129 -62.56 -5.76 24.94
C SER A 129 -62.51 -7.28 25.00
N LEU A 130 -61.61 -7.86 24.22
CA LEU A 130 -61.32 -9.29 24.14
C LEU A 130 -59.88 -9.57 24.59
N THR A 131 -59.71 -10.47 25.53
CA THR A 131 -58.39 -11.01 25.87
C THR A 131 -58.29 -12.48 25.49
N ALA A 132 -57.13 -12.92 25.01
CA ALA A 132 -56.85 -14.32 24.67
C ALA A 132 -55.51 -14.72 25.28
N ASP A 133 -55.50 -15.68 26.19
CA ASP A 133 -54.32 -16.24 26.81
C ASP A 133 -54.10 -17.68 26.36
N ILE A 134 -52.92 -17.94 25.79
CA ILE A 134 -52.49 -19.27 25.29
C ILE A 134 -51.19 -19.61 25.96
N ARG A 135 -51.16 -20.64 26.80
CA ARG A 135 -49.95 -21.02 27.55
C ARG A 135 -48.86 -21.54 26.65
N LYS A 136 -49.23 -22.37 25.67
CA LYS A 136 -48.30 -22.99 24.72
C LYS A 136 -49.07 -23.34 23.46
N LEU A 137 -48.52 -22.99 22.28
CA LEU A 137 -49.00 -23.35 20.96
C LEU A 137 -47.82 -23.75 20.10
N LYS A 138 -47.85 -24.93 19.49
CA LYS A 138 -46.84 -25.28 18.47
C LYS A 138 -47.06 -24.46 17.22
N PHE A 139 -45.96 -23.98 16.61
CA PHE A 139 -46.07 -23.24 15.35
C PHE A 139 -46.69 -24.10 14.22
N ASP A 140 -46.39 -25.38 14.19
CA ASP A 140 -46.95 -26.32 13.20
C ASP A 140 -48.50 -26.46 13.30
N ASP A 141 -49.03 -26.23 14.50
CA ASP A 141 -50.49 -26.29 14.78
C ASP A 141 -51.15 -24.90 14.61
N LEU A 142 -50.37 -23.82 14.46
CA LEU A 142 -50.88 -22.43 14.41
C LEU A 142 -52.00 -22.27 13.36
N TYR A 143 -51.82 -22.91 12.21
CA TYR A 143 -52.73 -22.81 11.05
C TYR A 143 -54.10 -23.46 11.28
N THR A 144 -54.20 -24.32 12.25
CA THR A 144 -55.47 -24.93 12.72
C THR A 144 -56.28 -23.93 13.51
N TYR A 145 -55.66 -22.99 14.20
CA TYR A 145 -56.32 -22.06 15.14
C TYR A 145 -56.42 -20.64 14.57
N TRP A 146 -55.56 -20.24 13.63
CA TRP A 146 -55.57 -18.92 12.97
C TRP A 146 -56.48 -18.92 11.76
N PRO A 147 -57.59 -18.15 11.80
CA PRO A 147 -58.50 -18.09 10.66
C PRO A 147 -57.83 -17.47 9.42
N ARG A 148 -57.86 -18.16 8.29
CA ARG A 148 -57.20 -17.73 7.05
C ARG A 148 -57.62 -16.34 6.57
N TYR A 149 -58.86 -15.91 6.83
CA TYR A 149 -59.39 -14.61 6.46
C TYR A 149 -58.84 -13.46 7.35
N VAL A 150 -58.18 -13.78 8.46
CA VAL A 150 -57.53 -12.79 9.32
C VAL A 150 -56.10 -12.64 8.85
N ALA A 151 -55.73 -11.50 8.23
CA ALA A 151 -54.42 -11.22 7.65
C ALA A 151 -53.88 -12.34 6.73
N PRO A 152 -54.54 -12.62 5.58
CA PRO A 152 -54.26 -13.78 4.74
C PRO A 152 -52.81 -13.86 4.24
N ASP A 153 -52.21 -12.72 3.89
CA ASP A 153 -50.81 -12.66 3.43
C ASP A 153 -49.82 -13.07 4.56
N ALA A 154 -50.08 -12.63 5.79
CA ALA A 154 -49.29 -13.02 6.97
C ALA A 154 -49.48 -14.50 7.30
N TRP A 155 -50.73 -15.02 7.16
CA TRP A 155 -51.03 -16.42 7.34
C TRP A 155 -50.26 -17.33 6.37
N GLU A 156 -50.26 -16.96 5.08
CA GLU A 156 -49.55 -17.71 4.02
C GLU A 156 -48.04 -17.65 4.27
N TRP A 157 -47.49 -16.46 4.56
CA TRP A 157 -46.07 -16.33 4.84
C TRP A 157 -45.62 -17.15 6.08
N CYS A 158 -46.34 -17.06 7.17
CA CYS A 158 -46.03 -17.85 8.39
C CYS A 158 -46.03 -19.37 8.09
N ARG A 159 -47.05 -19.85 7.38
CA ARG A 159 -47.20 -21.28 6.98
C ARG A 159 -45.99 -21.77 6.20
N ASP A 160 -45.48 -20.97 5.27
CA ASP A 160 -44.43 -21.37 4.35
C ASP A 160 -43.03 -21.12 4.89
N SER A 161 -42.94 -20.30 5.96
CA SER A 161 -41.67 -19.79 6.49
C SER A 161 -41.31 -20.28 7.91
N ILE A 162 -42.25 -20.58 8.77
CA ILE A 162 -42.01 -20.95 10.17
C ILE A 162 -42.27 -22.44 10.38
N PHE A 163 -41.32 -23.16 10.97
CA PHE A 163 -41.34 -24.60 11.18
C PHE A 163 -40.90 -24.96 12.59
N GLY A 164 -41.65 -25.86 13.21
CA GLY A 164 -41.33 -26.36 14.56
C GLY A 164 -41.35 -25.31 15.64
N GLY A 165 -41.00 -25.69 16.84
CA GLY A 165 -40.97 -24.80 18.00
C GLY A 165 -42.33 -24.43 18.56
N ASP A 166 -42.34 -23.58 19.56
CA ASP A 166 -43.52 -23.21 20.35
C ASP A 166 -43.66 -21.68 20.51
N ALA A 167 -44.89 -21.18 20.43
CA ALA A 167 -45.27 -19.91 21.01
C ALA A 167 -45.70 -20.15 22.46
N LYS A 168 -45.09 -19.52 23.45
CA LYS A 168 -45.35 -19.69 24.89
C LYS A 168 -45.87 -18.42 25.48
N ASN A 169 -46.79 -18.56 26.44
CA ASN A 169 -47.40 -17.45 27.20
C ASN A 169 -47.89 -16.34 26.25
N ALA A 170 -48.56 -16.72 25.16
CA ALA A 170 -49.13 -15.77 24.25
C ALA A 170 -50.38 -15.13 24.90
N ARG A 171 -50.39 -13.80 24.90
CA ARG A 171 -51.47 -12.97 25.36
C ARG A 171 -51.78 -11.90 24.32
N PHE A 172 -53.08 -11.84 23.95
CA PHE A 172 -53.60 -10.85 23.01
C PHE A 172 -54.74 -10.09 23.66
N GLU A 173 -54.79 -8.78 23.48
CA GLU A 173 -55.83 -7.89 23.93
C GLU A 173 -56.33 -7.10 22.72
N PHE A 174 -57.61 -7.19 22.46
CA PHE A 174 -58.32 -6.51 21.35
C PHE A 174 -59.38 -5.59 21.93
N ASP A 175 -59.33 -4.31 21.58
CA ASP A 175 -60.35 -3.36 21.92
C ASP A 175 -61.07 -2.92 20.64
N PHE A 176 -62.39 -3.03 20.69
CA PHE A 176 -63.25 -2.60 19.59
C PHE A 176 -64.13 -1.46 20.07
N GLY A 177 -64.39 -0.50 19.23
CA GLY A 177 -65.18 0.67 19.52
C GLY A 177 -65.69 1.37 18.29
N TYR A 178 -66.45 2.39 18.49
CA TYR A 178 -66.93 3.25 17.38
C TYR A 178 -65.92 4.35 17.08
N ASP A 179 -65.52 4.44 15.83
CA ASP A 179 -64.70 5.53 15.34
C ASP A 179 -65.59 6.65 14.78
N GLU A 180 -65.59 7.81 15.39
CA GLU A 180 -66.32 8.99 14.96
C GLU A 180 -65.92 9.54 13.57
N LYS A 181 -64.71 9.28 13.14
CA LYS A 181 -64.20 9.74 11.82
C LYS A 181 -64.75 8.89 10.70
N THR A 182 -64.63 7.59 10.81
CA THR A 182 -65.05 6.62 9.81
C THR A 182 -66.53 6.26 9.92
N LYS A 183 -67.16 6.56 11.06
CA LYS A 183 -68.51 6.20 11.45
C LYS A 183 -68.76 4.70 11.44
N THR A 184 -67.72 3.92 11.75
CA THR A 184 -67.76 2.46 11.76
C THR A 184 -67.40 1.92 13.14
N PHE A 185 -67.97 0.78 13.50
CA PHE A 185 -67.51 0.01 14.66
C PHE A 185 -66.40 -0.94 14.19
N GLY A 186 -65.25 -0.94 14.83
CA GLY A 186 -64.14 -1.76 14.48
C GLY A 186 -63.06 -1.82 15.55
N LEU A 187 -61.94 -2.45 15.22
CA LEU A 187 -60.77 -2.56 16.08
C LEU A 187 -60.17 -1.17 16.35
N THR A 188 -60.05 -0.78 17.62
CA THR A 188 -59.47 0.51 18.06
C THR A 188 -58.14 0.37 18.70
N ASP A 189 -57.82 -0.77 19.35
CA ASP A 189 -56.53 -1.11 19.89
C ASP A 189 -56.29 -2.62 19.82
N LEU A 190 -54.98 -2.99 19.68
CA LEU A 190 -54.48 -4.36 19.67
C LEU A 190 -53.16 -4.40 20.43
N LYS A 191 -53.05 -5.27 21.40
CA LYS A 191 -51.81 -5.61 22.06
C LYS A 191 -51.62 -7.11 22.06
N GLY A 192 -50.52 -7.59 21.49
CA GLY A 192 -50.21 -9.01 21.53
C GLY A 192 -48.76 -9.22 21.95
N LYS A 193 -48.55 -10.28 22.74
CA LYS A 193 -47.18 -10.69 23.12
C LYS A 193 -47.10 -12.21 23.19
N ALA A 194 -46.01 -12.80 22.67
CA ALA A 194 -45.72 -14.23 22.81
C ALA A 194 -44.22 -14.46 22.90
N TYR A 195 -43.79 -15.51 23.57
CA TYR A 195 -42.40 -15.97 23.60
C TYR A 195 -42.22 -17.07 22.55
N ILE A 196 -41.33 -16.84 21.60
CA ILE A 196 -40.89 -17.78 20.61
C ILE A 196 -39.82 -18.69 21.21
N ALA A 197 -39.97 -20.01 21.09
CA ALA A 197 -39.03 -20.97 21.63
C ALA A 197 -38.74 -22.11 20.62
N ASP A 198 -37.48 -22.24 20.24
CA ASP A 198 -36.96 -23.34 19.41
C ASP A 198 -37.61 -23.45 18.03
N SER A 199 -37.93 -22.33 17.43
CA SER A 199 -38.50 -22.28 16.09
C SER A 199 -37.45 -22.24 15.00
N ASN A 200 -37.79 -22.60 13.77
CA ASN A 200 -36.96 -22.53 12.58
C ASN A 200 -37.61 -21.61 11.55
N LEU A 201 -36.82 -20.77 10.91
CA LEU A 201 -37.32 -19.76 9.97
C LEU A 201 -36.65 -19.92 8.61
N ARG A 202 -37.43 -19.99 7.54
CA ARG A 202 -37.01 -19.88 6.15
C ARG A 202 -37.45 -18.51 5.62
N TYR A 203 -36.53 -17.58 5.57
CA TYR A 203 -36.83 -16.20 5.13
C TYR A 203 -36.69 -16.01 3.60
N ILE A 204 -35.80 -16.78 2.96
CA ILE A 204 -35.61 -16.84 1.49
C ILE A 204 -35.29 -18.29 1.11
N ASN A 205 -35.93 -18.84 0.07
CA ASN A 205 -35.79 -20.24 -0.34
C ASN A 205 -34.37 -20.69 -0.69
N THR A 206 -33.52 -19.76 -1.17
CA THR A 206 -32.15 -20.04 -1.60
C THR A 206 -31.10 -19.77 -0.51
N MET A 207 -31.52 -19.20 0.61
CA MET A 207 -30.66 -18.93 1.76
C MET A 207 -30.77 -20.01 2.82
N PRO A 208 -29.74 -20.24 3.64
CA PRO A 208 -29.82 -21.18 4.78
C PRO A 208 -30.94 -20.81 5.75
N MET A 209 -31.57 -21.83 6.34
CA MET A 209 -32.57 -21.63 7.39
C MET A 209 -31.93 -21.02 8.65
N VAL A 210 -32.71 -20.20 9.34
CA VAL A 210 -32.39 -19.76 10.70
C VAL A 210 -33.02 -20.75 11.67
N ASN A 211 -32.21 -21.41 12.47
CA ASN A 211 -32.63 -22.48 13.39
C ASN A 211 -32.51 -22.03 14.85
N ASN A 212 -33.23 -22.75 15.73
CA ASN A 212 -33.20 -22.51 17.16
C ASN A 212 -33.50 -21.06 17.54
N VAL A 213 -34.53 -20.49 16.92
CA VAL A 213 -34.96 -19.11 17.15
C VAL A 213 -35.67 -19.01 18.51
N TYR A 214 -35.15 -18.14 19.35
CA TYR A 214 -35.74 -17.73 20.63
C TYR A 214 -35.91 -16.22 20.64
N GLY A 215 -37.04 -15.75 21.18
CA GLY A 215 -37.28 -14.30 21.21
C GLY A 215 -38.70 -13.96 21.73
N VAL A 216 -39.04 -12.69 21.61
CA VAL A 216 -40.31 -12.15 22.00
C VAL A 216 -41.00 -11.49 20.84
N PHE A 217 -42.18 -12.03 20.47
CA PHE A 217 -43.07 -11.38 19.52
C PHE A 217 -43.99 -10.40 20.24
N SER A 218 -44.20 -9.23 19.67
CA SER A 218 -45.24 -8.28 20.13
C SER A 218 -45.91 -7.60 18.94
N VAL A 219 -47.20 -7.30 19.06
CA VAL A 219 -47.99 -6.68 18.00
C VAL A 219 -48.87 -5.58 18.58
N THR A 220 -48.99 -4.50 17.78
CA THR A 220 -49.91 -3.37 17.98
C THR A 220 -50.70 -3.13 16.70
N PRO A 221 -51.71 -2.23 16.66
CA PRO A 221 -52.41 -1.90 15.43
C PRO A 221 -51.53 -1.38 14.31
N THR A 222 -50.40 -0.78 14.66
CA THR A 222 -49.50 -0.11 13.69
C THR A 222 -48.15 -0.81 13.50
N SER A 223 -47.82 -1.85 14.32
CA SER A 223 -46.51 -2.47 14.27
C SER A 223 -46.49 -3.91 14.78
N ILE A 224 -45.54 -4.68 14.24
CA ILE A 224 -45.10 -5.97 14.78
C ILE A 224 -43.61 -5.84 15.11
N ASN A 225 -43.25 -6.28 16.31
CA ASN A 225 -41.87 -6.28 16.77
C ASN A 225 -41.50 -7.67 17.26
N ILE A 226 -40.38 -8.19 16.77
CA ILE A 226 -39.73 -9.45 17.18
C ILE A 226 -38.38 -9.11 17.75
N ALA A 227 -38.26 -9.16 19.08
CA ALA A 227 -36.99 -9.05 19.79
C ALA A 227 -36.36 -10.45 19.82
N LEU A 228 -35.26 -10.64 19.11
CA LEU A 228 -34.51 -11.89 19.03
C LEU A 228 -33.58 -12.01 20.24
N ASP A 229 -33.59 -13.13 20.95
CA ASP A 229 -32.67 -13.46 22.02
C ASP A 229 -31.46 -14.25 21.48
N LYS A 230 -31.73 -15.25 20.60
CA LYS A 230 -30.70 -16.05 19.93
C LYS A 230 -31.28 -16.85 18.76
N ALA A 231 -30.40 -17.15 17.81
CA ALA A 231 -30.66 -18.12 16.73
C ALA A 231 -29.32 -18.57 16.10
N VAL A 232 -29.38 -19.51 15.17
CA VAL A 232 -28.22 -20.01 14.43
C VAL A 232 -28.58 -20.17 12.95
N SER A 233 -27.70 -19.68 12.05
CA SER A 233 -27.82 -19.91 10.61
C SER A 233 -26.46 -20.26 10.02
N ASP A 234 -26.32 -21.45 9.47
CA ASP A 234 -25.10 -21.93 8.77
C ASP A 234 -23.76 -21.61 9.50
N GLY A 235 -23.70 -21.92 10.80
CA GLY A 235 -22.53 -21.66 11.63
C GLY A 235 -22.44 -20.25 12.22
N ILE A 236 -23.34 -19.34 11.85
CA ILE A 236 -23.42 -17.98 12.38
C ILE A 236 -24.34 -17.99 13.59
N MET A 237 -23.83 -17.55 14.74
CA MET A 237 -24.62 -17.37 15.94
C MET A 237 -25.18 -15.94 15.99
N LEU A 238 -26.50 -15.82 15.97
CA LEU A 238 -27.21 -14.58 16.27
C LEU A 238 -27.38 -14.48 17.77
N SER A 239 -26.83 -13.45 18.39
CA SER A 239 -26.83 -13.29 19.86
C SER A 239 -27.98 -12.46 20.35
N GLU A 240 -28.41 -11.49 19.59
CA GLU A 240 -29.55 -10.61 19.87
C GLU A 240 -29.99 -9.92 18.58
N GLY A 241 -31.18 -9.31 18.59
CA GLY A 241 -31.62 -8.55 17.43
C GLY A 241 -33.05 -8.04 17.58
N ASN A 242 -33.48 -7.30 16.58
CA ASN A 242 -34.83 -6.76 16.51
C ASN A 242 -35.29 -6.74 15.06
N VAL A 243 -36.54 -7.21 14.85
CA VAL A 243 -37.25 -7.10 13.58
C VAL A 243 -38.51 -6.29 13.83
N LEU A 244 -38.59 -5.10 13.29
CA LEU A 244 -39.73 -4.18 13.42
C LEU A 244 -40.40 -4.00 12.07
N ILE A 245 -41.66 -4.43 11.98
CA ILE A 245 -42.57 -4.13 10.88
C ILE A 245 -43.50 -3.01 11.37
N TYR A 246 -43.59 -1.91 10.63
CA TYR A 246 -44.34 -0.73 11.07
C TYR A 246 -45.13 -0.11 9.92
N ASP A 247 -45.99 0.87 10.30
CA ASP A 247 -46.94 1.51 9.40
C ASP A 247 -48.01 0.53 8.86
N LEU A 248 -48.42 -0.48 9.69
CA LEU A 248 -49.42 -1.47 9.31
C LEU A 248 -50.82 -0.88 9.05
N ASP A 249 -51.07 0.32 9.55
CA ASP A 249 -52.28 1.10 9.30
C ASP A 249 -52.25 1.92 8.01
N LYS A 250 -51.13 1.89 7.26
CA LYS A 250 -50.90 2.64 6.03
C LYS A 250 -50.89 1.74 4.79
N TYR A 251 -50.94 2.37 3.62
CA TYR A 251 -50.84 1.64 2.36
C TYR A 251 -49.47 0.95 2.15
N ASN A 252 -48.36 1.66 2.53
CA ASN A 252 -47.02 1.12 2.43
C ASN A 252 -46.54 0.72 3.81
N ASN A 253 -46.11 -0.50 3.98
CA ASN A 253 -45.56 -1.06 5.20
C ASN A 253 -44.05 -1.19 5.05
N TYR A 254 -43.34 -1.00 6.15
CA TYR A 254 -41.88 -1.07 6.17
C TYR A 254 -41.37 -2.08 7.17
N ILE A 255 -40.20 -2.62 6.92
CA ILE A 255 -39.47 -3.47 7.86
C ILE A 255 -38.11 -2.85 8.16
N ASP A 256 -37.72 -2.89 9.43
CA ASP A 256 -36.41 -2.49 9.95
C ASP A 256 -35.85 -3.67 10.77
N ILE A 257 -34.77 -4.25 10.30
CA ILE A 257 -34.10 -5.41 10.89
C ILE A 257 -32.75 -4.97 11.43
N ARG A 258 -32.48 -5.26 12.69
CA ARG A 258 -31.17 -5.10 13.30
C ARG A 258 -30.77 -6.38 14.00
N LEU A 259 -29.66 -6.99 13.59
CA LEU A 259 -29.17 -8.26 14.11
C LEU A 259 -27.72 -8.15 14.54
N PHE A 260 -27.37 -8.78 15.64
CA PHE A 260 -26.01 -8.93 16.12
C PHE A 260 -25.60 -10.40 16.02
N SER A 261 -24.43 -10.65 15.44
CA SER A 261 -23.94 -12.00 15.22
C SER A 261 -22.45 -12.15 15.52
N ASN A 262 -22.09 -13.37 15.90
CA ASN A 262 -20.71 -13.82 16.00
C ASN A 262 -20.52 -15.05 15.11
N SER A 263 -19.45 -15.07 14.33
CA SER A 263 -19.16 -16.17 13.41
C SER A 263 -17.68 -16.23 13.04
N SER A 264 -17.24 -17.32 12.41
CA SER A 264 -16.00 -17.27 11.64
C SER A 264 -16.19 -16.35 10.41
N ILE A 265 -15.12 -15.66 10.00
CA ILE A 265 -15.14 -14.84 8.77
C ILE A 265 -15.49 -15.72 7.56
N ALA A 266 -14.98 -16.96 7.52
CA ALA A 266 -15.24 -17.92 6.46
C ALA A 266 -16.74 -18.28 6.35
N ASP A 267 -17.44 -18.48 7.46
CA ASP A 267 -18.88 -18.80 7.45
C ASP A 267 -19.72 -17.60 7.07
N ALA A 268 -19.34 -16.38 7.53
CA ALA A 268 -19.99 -15.15 7.07
C ALA A 268 -19.85 -14.96 5.55
N LEU A 269 -18.66 -15.20 4.99
CA LEU A 269 -18.42 -15.11 3.55
C LEU A 269 -19.18 -16.18 2.77
N LYS A 270 -19.32 -17.41 3.28
CA LYS A 270 -20.15 -18.46 2.67
C LYS A 270 -21.62 -18.06 2.66
N LEU A 271 -22.13 -17.51 3.78
CA LEU A 271 -23.52 -17.08 3.84
C LEU A 271 -23.86 -16.06 2.76
N ILE A 272 -23.02 -15.02 2.58
CA ILE A 272 -23.25 -13.98 1.56
C ILE A 272 -22.91 -14.43 0.13
N ASP A 273 -22.40 -15.65 -0.04
CA ASP A 273 -22.19 -16.26 -1.37
C ASP A 273 -23.37 -17.10 -1.87
N HIS A 274 -24.40 -17.31 -1.03
CA HIS A 274 -25.64 -17.93 -1.47
C HIS A 274 -26.43 -17.01 -2.40
N LYS A 275 -27.21 -17.62 -3.30
CA LYS A 275 -28.15 -16.86 -4.16
C LYS A 275 -29.22 -16.19 -3.30
N PRO A 276 -29.61 -14.97 -3.65
CA PRO A 276 -29.29 -14.16 -4.83
C PRO A 276 -28.06 -13.25 -4.67
N LEU A 277 -27.34 -13.31 -3.56
CA LEU A 277 -26.28 -12.35 -3.23
C LEU A 277 -24.99 -12.58 -4.04
N GLU A 278 -24.42 -13.79 -3.97
CA GLU A 278 -23.19 -14.21 -4.70
C GLU A 278 -22.01 -13.21 -4.56
N PHE A 279 -21.95 -12.43 -3.47
CA PHE A 279 -20.97 -11.33 -3.30
C PHE A 279 -19.53 -11.83 -3.20
N THR A 280 -19.29 -12.90 -2.46
CA THR A 280 -17.96 -13.46 -2.23
C THR A 280 -17.32 -13.90 -3.54
N SER A 281 -18.06 -14.65 -4.37
CA SER A 281 -17.63 -15.09 -5.70
C SER A 281 -17.39 -13.91 -6.66
N GLN A 282 -18.27 -12.91 -6.66
CA GLN A 282 -18.15 -11.72 -7.51
C GLN A 282 -16.94 -10.86 -7.16
N MET A 283 -16.54 -10.81 -5.89
CA MET A 283 -15.33 -10.11 -5.44
C MET A 283 -14.06 -10.95 -5.59
N GLY A 284 -14.18 -12.23 -5.95
CA GLY A 284 -13.05 -13.15 -6.06
C GLY A 284 -12.42 -13.47 -4.71
N LEU A 285 -13.20 -13.42 -3.62
CA LEU A 285 -12.77 -13.83 -2.30
C LEU A 285 -12.87 -15.35 -2.16
N HIS A 286 -11.95 -15.93 -1.44
CA HIS A 286 -11.86 -17.36 -1.21
C HIS A 286 -11.98 -17.66 0.30
N PRO A 287 -13.17 -18.03 0.82
CA PRO A 287 -13.38 -18.24 2.25
C PRO A 287 -12.41 -19.24 2.88
N GLU A 288 -11.93 -20.23 2.11
CA GLU A 288 -11.01 -21.28 2.56
C GLU A 288 -9.61 -20.81 2.92
N VAL A 289 -9.19 -19.64 2.43
CA VAL A 289 -7.88 -19.07 2.74
C VAL A 289 -7.94 -17.94 3.78
N ILE A 290 -9.17 -17.61 4.27
CA ILE A 290 -9.38 -16.53 5.23
C ILE A 290 -9.79 -17.13 6.57
N GLU A 291 -9.01 -16.85 7.61
CA GLU A 291 -9.25 -17.25 8.99
C GLU A 291 -9.53 -16.02 9.85
N GLY A 292 -10.25 -16.23 10.95
CA GLY A 292 -10.59 -15.19 11.94
C GLY A 292 -12.05 -15.23 12.33
N GLU A 293 -12.43 -14.35 13.25
CA GLU A 293 -13.78 -14.22 13.79
C GLU A 293 -14.36 -12.85 13.44
N ALA A 294 -15.67 -12.75 13.36
CA ALA A 294 -16.41 -11.53 13.05
C ALA A 294 -17.54 -11.29 14.04
N ASP A 295 -17.50 -10.14 14.73
CA ASP A 295 -18.63 -9.60 15.49
C ASP A 295 -19.33 -8.58 14.61
N THR A 296 -20.55 -8.89 14.18
CA THR A 296 -21.25 -8.14 13.13
C THR A 296 -22.58 -7.60 13.60
N GLU A 297 -22.81 -6.31 13.35
CA GLU A 297 -24.12 -5.66 13.40
C GLU A 297 -24.62 -5.52 11.96
N LEU A 298 -25.77 -6.17 11.66
CA LEU A 298 -26.48 -6.07 10.38
C LEU A 298 -27.72 -5.23 10.53
N GLY A 299 -27.90 -4.23 9.70
CA GLY A 299 -29.11 -3.44 9.52
C GLY A 299 -29.68 -3.59 8.13
N LEU A 300 -30.99 -3.91 8.02
CA LEU A 300 -31.73 -3.94 6.77
C LEU A 300 -33.01 -3.13 6.92
N LYS A 301 -33.30 -2.25 5.96
CA LYS A 301 -34.53 -1.44 5.98
C LYS A 301 -35.10 -1.34 4.57
N PHE A 302 -36.37 -1.72 4.42
CA PHE A 302 -37.05 -1.71 3.11
C PHE A 302 -38.56 -1.67 3.24
N GLU A 303 -39.25 -1.39 2.14
CA GLU A 303 -40.70 -1.49 1.99
C GLU A 303 -41.11 -2.95 1.74
N LEU A 304 -42.16 -3.44 2.45
CA LEU A 304 -42.71 -4.79 2.22
C LEU A 304 -43.56 -4.80 0.96
N LYS A 305 -42.98 -5.28 -0.15
CA LYS A 305 -43.64 -5.44 -1.45
C LYS A 305 -43.27 -6.77 -2.09
N LYS A 306 -44.13 -7.27 -3.02
CA LYS A 306 -43.92 -8.60 -3.64
C LYS A 306 -42.67 -8.67 -4.52
N ASP A 307 -42.38 -7.61 -5.28
CA ASP A 307 -41.26 -7.54 -6.21
C ASP A 307 -40.17 -6.64 -5.61
N LEU A 308 -39.46 -7.16 -4.61
CA LEU A 308 -38.36 -6.46 -3.95
C LEU A 308 -37.08 -6.61 -4.77
N ASP A 309 -36.53 -5.49 -5.22
CA ASP A 309 -35.22 -5.45 -5.87
C ASP A 309 -34.12 -5.11 -4.85
N TYR A 310 -32.87 -5.47 -5.15
CA TYR A 310 -31.71 -5.17 -4.29
C TYR A 310 -31.58 -3.68 -3.96
N ASP A 311 -31.83 -2.80 -4.93
CA ASP A 311 -31.76 -1.35 -4.73
C ASP A 311 -32.87 -0.78 -3.80
N ASP A 312 -33.91 -1.56 -3.54
CA ASP A 312 -34.99 -1.19 -2.61
C ASP A 312 -34.59 -1.42 -1.13
N VAL A 313 -33.55 -2.24 -0.89
CA VAL A 313 -33.09 -2.60 0.45
C VAL A 313 -31.94 -1.69 0.87
N ASN A 314 -32.14 -0.91 1.92
CA ASN A 314 -31.05 -0.19 2.56
C ASN A 314 -30.30 -1.16 3.47
N VAL A 315 -29.03 -1.42 3.15
CA VAL A 315 -28.16 -2.36 3.85
C VAL A 315 -27.11 -1.58 4.62
N THR A 316 -26.90 -1.91 5.88
CA THR A 316 -25.76 -1.44 6.69
C THR A 316 -25.15 -2.62 7.44
N VAL A 317 -23.83 -2.76 7.33
CA VAL A 317 -23.08 -3.76 8.09
C VAL A 317 -21.91 -3.06 8.76
N ASN A 318 -21.80 -3.25 10.07
CA ASN A 318 -20.61 -2.88 10.83
C ASN A 318 -20.06 -4.13 11.50
N SER A 319 -18.80 -4.45 11.24
CA SER A 319 -18.18 -5.64 11.82
C SER A 319 -16.78 -5.35 12.35
N LYS A 320 -16.47 -5.97 13.48
CA LYS A 320 -15.12 -6.11 14.00
C LYS A 320 -14.60 -7.50 13.66
N LEU A 321 -13.53 -7.53 12.89
CA LEU A 321 -12.89 -8.76 12.46
C LEU A 321 -11.69 -9.02 13.36
N HIS A 322 -11.66 -10.15 14.06
CA HIS A 322 -10.63 -10.51 15.03
C HIS A 322 -9.74 -11.63 14.51
N ASN A 323 -8.44 -11.58 14.85
CA ASN A 323 -7.46 -12.61 14.52
C ASN A 323 -7.45 -12.99 13.03
N VAL A 324 -7.56 -11.97 12.18
CA VAL A 324 -7.64 -12.14 10.73
C VAL A 324 -6.35 -12.69 10.18
N ARG A 325 -6.44 -13.72 9.34
CA ARG A 325 -5.33 -14.27 8.58
C ARG A 325 -5.77 -14.64 7.16
N ILE A 326 -5.19 -13.97 6.18
CA ILE A 326 -5.34 -14.30 4.76
C ILE A 326 -4.05 -15.02 4.33
N LYS A 327 -4.13 -16.33 4.04
CA LYS A 327 -2.96 -17.22 3.84
C LYS A 327 -2.19 -16.89 2.56
N ASP A 328 -2.86 -16.53 1.50
CA ASP A 328 -2.28 -16.23 0.18
C ASP A 328 -2.76 -14.85 -0.28
N ALA A 329 -2.25 -13.80 0.38
CA ALA A 329 -2.64 -12.44 0.05
C ALA A 329 -1.86 -11.88 -1.14
N VAL A 330 -0.53 -12.05 -1.15
CA VAL A 330 0.37 -11.61 -2.23
C VAL A 330 1.48 -12.64 -2.40
N ASP A 331 1.57 -13.28 -3.55
CA ASP A 331 2.60 -14.26 -3.92
C ASP A 331 2.84 -15.36 -2.86
N GLY A 332 1.75 -15.94 -2.34
CA GLY A 332 1.80 -17.00 -1.33
C GLY A 332 2.11 -16.53 0.10
N ARG A 333 2.24 -15.22 0.32
CA ARG A 333 2.59 -14.63 1.62
C ARG A 333 1.34 -14.18 2.37
N PRO A 334 1.29 -14.34 3.70
CA PRO A 334 0.10 -14.02 4.48
C PRO A 334 0.00 -12.54 4.85
N ILE A 335 -1.25 -12.07 4.99
CA ILE A 335 -1.60 -10.88 5.77
C ILE A 335 -2.25 -11.35 7.07
N THR A 336 -1.85 -10.77 8.19
CA THR A 336 -2.45 -11.00 9.50
C THR A 336 -2.85 -9.69 10.15
N ALA A 337 -3.93 -9.70 10.95
CA ALA A 337 -4.34 -8.56 11.74
C ALA A 337 -5.00 -9.04 13.04
N LYS A 338 -4.76 -8.32 14.13
CA LYS A 338 -5.44 -8.61 15.41
C LYS A 338 -6.90 -8.17 15.36
N GLU A 339 -7.14 -7.00 14.80
CA GLU A 339 -8.46 -6.43 14.65
C GLU A 339 -8.53 -5.56 13.39
N LEU A 340 -9.61 -5.73 12.59
CA LEU A 340 -9.95 -4.85 11.48
C LEU A 340 -11.42 -4.40 11.64
N GLU A 341 -11.71 -3.19 11.21
CA GLU A 341 -13.06 -2.65 11.12
C GLU A 341 -13.57 -2.81 9.69
N LEU A 342 -14.74 -3.42 9.54
CA LEU A 342 -15.47 -3.54 8.27
C LEU A 342 -16.75 -2.71 8.37
N ALA A 343 -16.99 -1.87 7.39
CA ALA A 343 -18.26 -1.19 7.16
C ALA A 343 -18.75 -1.45 5.75
N VAL A 344 -20.03 -1.78 5.59
CA VAL A 344 -20.68 -2.03 4.28
C VAL A 344 -21.99 -1.25 4.22
N ASP A 345 -22.25 -0.68 3.05
CA ASP A 345 -23.54 -0.08 2.68
C ASP A 345 -23.88 -0.43 1.22
N ASN A 346 -24.97 0.13 0.68
CA ASN A 346 -25.39 -0.11 -0.71
C ASN A 346 -24.41 0.41 -1.76
N ASP A 347 -23.49 1.32 -1.40
CA ASP A 347 -22.54 1.92 -2.33
C ASP A 347 -21.20 1.18 -2.36
N GLY A 348 -20.87 0.46 -1.27
CA GLY A 348 -19.62 -0.28 -1.19
C GLY A 348 -19.27 -0.79 0.18
N MET A 349 -18.01 -1.18 0.34
CA MET A 349 -17.45 -1.59 1.64
C MET A 349 -16.11 -0.90 1.91
N SER A 350 -15.77 -0.78 3.19
CA SER A 350 -14.47 -0.32 3.67
C SER A 350 -13.96 -1.23 4.78
N VAL A 351 -12.72 -1.70 4.64
CA VAL A 351 -11.99 -2.45 5.68
C VAL A 351 -10.77 -1.65 6.08
N LYS A 352 -10.55 -1.40 7.34
CA LYS A 352 -9.40 -0.63 7.83
C LYS A 352 -8.86 -1.16 9.15
N GLY A 353 -7.57 -0.93 9.38
CA GLY A 353 -6.91 -1.27 10.63
C GLY A 353 -5.42 -1.43 10.52
N ASP A 354 -4.82 -1.92 11.61
CA ASP A 354 -3.42 -2.29 11.69
C ASP A 354 -3.27 -3.77 11.31
N ALA A 355 -2.34 -4.07 10.40
CA ALA A 355 -2.08 -5.40 9.89
C ALA A 355 -0.57 -5.68 9.79
N GLU A 356 -0.21 -6.91 9.49
CA GLU A 356 1.15 -7.31 9.18
C GLU A 356 1.16 -8.11 7.87
N PHE A 357 2.01 -7.73 6.94
CA PHE A 357 2.30 -8.50 5.73
C PHE A 357 3.61 -9.25 5.90
N ASP A 358 3.56 -10.56 6.00
CA ASP A 358 4.73 -11.43 6.23
C ASP A 358 5.66 -10.89 7.35
N GLY A 359 5.05 -10.42 8.47
CA GLY A 359 5.74 -9.84 9.63
C GLY A 359 6.15 -8.36 9.47
N ILE A 360 5.76 -7.68 8.40
CA ILE A 360 5.97 -6.23 8.21
C ILE A 360 4.73 -5.49 8.68
N PRO A 361 4.80 -4.68 9.74
CA PRO A 361 3.66 -3.89 10.21
C PRO A 361 3.23 -2.84 9.18
N LEU A 362 1.92 -2.72 8.95
CA LEU A 362 1.33 -1.73 8.07
C LEU A 362 -0.07 -1.31 8.53
N LYS A 363 -0.49 -0.12 8.15
CA LYS A 363 -1.89 0.31 8.22
C LYS A 363 -2.53 0.09 6.87
N ILE A 364 -3.73 -0.50 6.87
CA ILE A 364 -4.46 -0.76 5.63
C ILE A 364 -5.82 -0.06 5.64
N VAL A 365 -6.25 0.36 4.45
CA VAL A 365 -7.62 0.70 4.12
C VAL A 365 -7.93 0.06 2.77
N TRP A 366 -8.98 -0.75 2.72
CA TRP A 366 -9.49 -1.33 1.48
C TRP A 366 -10.92 -0.85 1.27
N ASP A 367 -11.16 -0.12 0.21
CA ASP A 367 -12.48 0.33 -0.22
C ASP A 367 -12.88 -0.43 -1.51
N GLU A 368 -14.07 -1.00 -1.52
CA GLU A 368 -14.70 -1.60 -2.68
C GLU A 368 -15.96 -0.83 -3.06
N ARG A 369 -16.19 -0.59 -4.34
CA ARG A 369 -17.39 0.08 -4.85
C ARG A 369 -18.25 -0.93 -5.61
N PHE A 370 -19.51 -1.03 -5.24
CA PHE A 370 -20.45 -1.97 -5.88
C PHE A 370 -21.05 -1.39 -7.15
N LYS A 371 -21.15 -0.06 -7.26
CA LYS A 371 -21.66 0.65 -8.43
C LYS A 371 -20.54 0.99 -9.41
N THR A 372 -20.80 0.79 -10.70
CA THR A 372 -19.80 0.92 -11.79
C THR A 372 -19.58 2.35 -12.28
N ASP A 373 -20.32 3.34 -11.79
CA ASP A 373 -20.22 4.75 -12.17
C ASP A 373 -19.04 5.51 -11.57
N LYS A 374 -18.26 4.85 -10.73
CA LYS A 374 -17.11 5.44 -10.03
C LYS A 374 -15.79 5.23 -10.80
N PRO A 375 -14.79 6.09 -10.60
CA PRO A 375 -13.51 6.02 -11.32
C PRO A 375 -12.65 4.80 -10.96
N TYR A 376 -12.98 4.08 -9.90
CA TYR A 376 -12.34 2.81 -9.51
C TYR A 376 -13.38 1.86 -8.91
N ARG A 377 -13.16 0.57 -9.08
CA ARG A 377 -13.90 -0.50 -8.40
C ARG A 377 -13.30 -0.75 -7.01
N SER A 378 -12.00 -1.01 -6.96
CA SER A 378 -11.29 -1.29 -5.72
C SER A 378 -10.19 -0.26 -5.47
N ARG A 379 -10.02 0.15 -4.22
CA ARG A 379 -8.93 1.01 -3.76
C ARG A 379 -8.31 0.44 -2.50
N TYR A 380 -7.00 0.24 -2.54
CA TYR A 380 -6.21 -0.23 -1.41
C TYR A 380 -5.22 0.86 -1.01
N GLN A 381 -5.16 1.20 0.26
CA GLN A 381 -4.19 2.13 0.80
C GLN A 381 -3.37 1.42 1.86
N ALA A 382 -2.06 1.60 1.82
CA ALA A 382 -1.14 1.02 2.79
C ALA A 382 -0.12 2.07 3.24
N SER A 383 0.17 2.11 4.53
CA SER A 383 1.23 2.92 5.11
C SER A 383 2.14 2.02 5.95
N LEU A 384 3.44 2.00 5.62
CA LEU A 384 4.39 1.08 6.23
C LEU A 384 5.80 1.65 6.23
N LYS A 385 6.68 1.04 7.02
CA LYS A 385 8.11 1.28 6.98
C LYS A 385 8.79 0.13 6.23
N LEU A 386 9.57 0.47 5.20
CA LEU A 386 10.18 -0.49 4.29
C LEU A 386 11.68 -0.33 4.24
N ASP A 387 12.41 -1.43 4.36
CA ASP A 387 13.84 -1.56 4.08
C ASP A 387 14.05 -2.47 2.85
N ALA A 388 15.29 -2.76 2.50
CA ALA A 388 15.62 -3.59 1.35
C ALA A 388 15.01 -5.01 1.45
N ALA A 389 15.09 -5.64 2.63
CA ALA A 389 14.52 -6.97 2.86
C ALA A 389 12.99 -6.96 2.79
N GLY A 390 12.37 -5.91 3.32
CA GLY A 390 10.93 -5.71 3.20
C GLY A 390 10.50 -5.48 1.74
N ALA A 391 11.25 -4.70 0.96
CA ALA A 391 10.96 -4.46 -0.45
C ALA A 391 10.96 -5.78 -1.26
N GLU A 392 11.90 -6.68 -0.98
CA GLU A 392 11.96 -8.01 -1.61
C GLU A 392 10.70 -8.84 -1.30
N LYS A 393 10.15 -8.76 -0.08
CA LYS A 393 8.90 -9.44 0.29
C LYS A 393 7.70 -8.96 -0.52
N PHE A 394 7.69 -7.70 -0.95
CA PHE A 394 6.69 -7.15 -1.88
C PHE A 394 6.99 -7.40 -3.36
N GLY A 395 7.97 -8.27 -3.69
CA GLY A 395 8.36 -8.57 -5.07
C GLY A 395 9.20 -7.48 -5.74
N LEU A 396 9.73 -6.51 -4.98
CA LEU A 396 10.61 -5.44 -5.47
C LEU A 396 12.08 -5.84 -5.32
N ASP A 397 12.46 -6.97 -5.92
CA ASP A 397 13.82 -7.52 -5.90
C ASP A 397 14.69 -6.85 -6.98
N TYR A 398 15.08 -5.59 -6.76
CA TYR A 398 15.94 -4.83 -7.65
C TYR A 398 17.26 -4.47 -6.97
N GLU A 399 18.38 -4.70 -7.63
CA GLU A 399 19.73 -4.38 -7.12
C GLU A 399 19.87 -2.92 -6.64
N MET A 400 19.18 -2.00 -7.30
CA MET A 400 19.17 -0.58 -6.93
C MET A 400 18.50 -0.28 -5.59
N LEU A 401 17.73 -1.23 -5.04
CA LEU A 401 17.10 -1.14 -3.70
C LEU A 401 17.89 -1.88 -2.63
N LYS A 402 19.08 -2.41 -2.96
CA LYS A 402 19.96 -3.16 -2.06
C LYS A 402 21.28 -2.40 -1.82
N PRO A 403 22.04 -2.74 -0.79
CA PRO A 403 23.42 -2.26 -0.63
C PRO A 403 24.29 -2.62 -1.87
N PRO A 404 25.18 -1.73 -2.30
CA PRO A 404 25.56 -0.45 -1.69
C PRO A 404 24.70 0.75 -2.16
N TYR A 405 23.65 0.54 -2.95
CA TYR A 405 22.85 1.62 -3.53
C TYR A 405 21.81 2.20 -2.58
N PHE A 406 21.17 1.34 -1.79
CA PHE A 406 20.17 1.72 -0.80
C PHE A 406 20.41 0.99 0.53
N GLU A 407 20.48 1.75 1.62
CA GLU A 407 20.60 1.23 2.98
C GLU A 407 19.67 1.98 3.92
N GLY A 408 19.21 1.31 4.99
CA GLY A 408 18.28 1.88 5.96
C GLY A 408 16.81 1.65 5.56
N SER A 409 15.93 2.63 5.80
CA SER A 409 14.48 2.43 5.61
C SER A 409 13.77 3.68 5.11
N ALA A 410 12.68 3.47 4.40
CA ALA A 410 11.72 4.48 3.93
C ALA A 410 10.38 4.36 4.66
N GLU A 411 9.70 5.49 4.88
CA GLU A 411 8.29 5.52 5.26
C GLU A 411 7.48 5.61 3.96
N VAL A 412 6.70 4.58 3.68
CA VAL A 412 6.02 4.39 2.38
C VAL A 412 4.52 4.50 2.57
N GLU A 413 3.89 5.28 1.71
CA GLU A 413 2.45 5.34 1.50
C GLU A 413 2.16 4.88 0.07
N ALA A 414 1.31 3.88 -0.08
CA ALA A 414 0.89 3.35 -1.36
C ALA A 414 -0.63 3.40 -1.48
N THR A 415 -1.12 3.88 -2.61
CA THR A 415 -2.54 3.83 -2.97
C THR A 415 -2.68 3.07 -4.28
N ALA A 416 -3.24 1.87 -4.21
CA ALA A 416 -3.53 1.05 -5.37
C ALA A 416 -5.01 1.20 -5.76
N THR A 417 -5.28 1.44 -7.03
CA THR A 417 -6.65 1.55 -7.58
C THR A 417 -6.80 0.59 -8.76
N GLN A 418 -7.90 -0.14 -8.75
CA GLN A 418 -8.30 -1.04 -9.84
C GLN A 418 -9.57 -0.53 -10.49
N GLY A 419 -9.52 -0.34 -11.80
CA GLY A 419 -10.69 -0.01 -12.63
C GLY A 419 -11.41 -1.26 -13.15
N GLY A 420 -12.37 -1.04 -14.02
CA GLY A 420 -13.11 -2.14 -14.68
C GLY A 420 -12.33 -2.88 -15.78
N ASP A 421 -11.10 -2.44 -16.10
CA ASP A 421 -10.25 -2.97 -17.19
C ASP A 421 -9.12 -3.90 -16.68
N ASP A 422 -9.23 -4.44 -15.47
CA ASP A 422 -8.23 -5.29 -14.80
C ASP A 422 -6.81 -4.66 -14.66
N LYS A 423 -6.69 -3.36 -14.88
CA LYS A 423 -5.45 -2.64 -14.61
C LYS A 423 -5.42 -2.18 -13.16
N LEU A 424 -4.33 -2.50 -12.50
CA LEU A 424 -4.01 -1.97 -11.17
C LEU A 424 -3.01 -0.83 -11.32
N THR A 425 -3.36 0.35 -10.82
CA THR A 425 -2.47 1.50 -10.74
C THR A 425 -2.11 1.75 -9.29
N VAL A 426 -0.80 1.86 -9.00
CA VAL A 426 -0.30 2.13 -7.65
C VAL A 426 0.41 3.48 -7.66
N ASP A 427 -0.10 4.43 -6.91
CA ASP A 427 0.56 5.69 -6.59
C ASP A 427 1.34 5.49 -5.29
N LEU A 428 2.68 5.55 -5.38
CA LEU A 428 3.60 5.32 -4.28
C LEU A 428 4.29 6.64 -3.89
N LYS A 429 4.35 6.89 -2.58
CA LYS A 429 5.11 8.00 -1.98
C LYS A 429 6.01 7.43 -0.88
N ALA A 430 7.25 7.86 -0.83
CA ALA A 430 8.19 7.43 0.20
C ALA A 430 8.99 8.61 0.76
N LYS A 431 9.06 8.70 2.07
CA LYS A 431 9.96 9.61 2.81
C LYS A 431 11.24 8.87 3.14
N LEU A 432 12.35 9.41 2.66
CA LEU A 432 13.64 8.72 2.64
C LEU A 432 14.62 9.24 3.70
N GLN A 433 14.16 9.98 4.71
CA GLN A 433 15.05 10.62 5.69
C GLN A 433 15.99 9.62 6.39
N LYS A 434 15.52 8.39 6.67
CA LYS A 434 16.31 7.35 7.34
C LYS A 434 17.15 6.49 6.39
N ALA A 435 17.01 6.68 5.08
CA ALA A 435 17.76 5.94 4.09
C ALA A 435 19.09 6.63 3.74
N VAL A 436 20.10 5.82 3.44
CA VAL A 436 21.29 6.23 2.67
C VAL A 436 21.06 5.82 1.21
N MET A 437 21.32 6.71 0.29
CA MET A 437 21.19 6.42 -1.15
C MET A 437 22.47 6.81 -1.88
N ASN A 438 23.03 5.86 -2.62
CA ASN A 438 24.27 6.04 -3.35
C ASN A 438 24.08 5.72 -4.84
N TYR A 439 23.59 6.69 -5.60
CA TYR A 439 23.52 6.67 -7.06
C TYR A 439 24.53 7.64 -7.65
N SER A 440 25.78 7.53 -7.18
CA SER A 440 26.90 8.43 -7.55
C SER A 440 27.17 8.47 -9.05
N PHE A 441 26.82 7.40 -9.78
CA PHE A 441 26.87 7.37 -11.26
C PHE A 441 25.87 8.34 -11.92
N LEU A 442 24.83 8.79 -11.20
CA LEU A 442 23.92 9.86 -11.60
C LEU A 442 24.29 11.21 -10.96
N GLY A 443 25.41 11.29 -10.26
CA GLY A 443 25.81 12.45 -9.46
C GLY A 443 24.93 12.65 -8.21
N PHE A 444 24.26 11.59 -7.71
CA PHE A 444 23.37 11.66 -6.56
C PHE A 444 23.88 10.84 -5.38
N TYR A 445 24.02 11.52 -4.26
CA TYR A 445 24.27 10.90 -2.97
C TYR A 445 23.42 11.55 -1.88
N LYS A 446 22.90 10.74 -0.99
CA LYS A 446 22.11 11.17 0.16
C LYS A 446 22.53 10.40 1.41
N PRO A 447 23.11 11.06 2.45
CA PRO A 447 23.38 10.42 3.73
C PRO A 447 22.09 10.18 4.52
N ALA A 448 22.15 9.32 5.52
CA ALA A 448 21.09 9.21 6.53
C ALA A 448 20.87 10.56 7.23
N GLY A 449 19.63 10.87 7.59
CA GLY A 449 19.23 12.13 8.22
C GLY A 449 18.88 13.26 7.23
N ALA A 450 19.43 13.27 6.02
CA ALA A 450 19.02 14.22 4.99
C ALA A 450 17.62 13.90 4.47
N ALA A 451 16.76 14.92 4.33
CA ALA A 451 15.42 14.77 3.78
C ALA A 451 15.47 14.50 2.27
N ALA A 452 14.70 13.53 1.83
CA ALA A 452 14.37 13.34 0.43
C ALA A 452 13.01 12.62 0.32
N ASP A 453 12.30 12.90 -0.77
CA ASP A 453 11.01 12.33 -1.09
C ASP A 453 11.09 11.59 -2.43
N PHE A 454 10.46 10.42 -2.48
CA PHE A 454 10.29 9.67 -3.71
C PHE A 454 8.82 9.48 -4.00
N GLY A 455 8.42 9.61 -5.25
CA GLY A 455 7.09 9.32 -5.73
C GLY A 455 7.16 8.54 -7.04
N ALA A 456 6.26 7.59 -7.22
CA ALA A 456 6.15 6.83 -8.47
C ALA A 456 4.72 6.38 -8.72
N LYS A 457 4.34 6.32 -9.98
CA LYS A 457 3.12 5.67 -10.44
C LYS A 457 3.47 4.35 -11.12
N LEU A 458 3.01 3.23 -10.56
CA LEU A 458 3.23 1.89 -11.09
C LEU A 458 1.95 1.40 -11.78
N VAL A 459 2.07 0.79 -12.93
CA VAL A 459 0.94 0.23 -13.68
C VAL A 459 1.15 -1.27 -13.87
N PHE A 460 0.22 -2.04 -13.33
CA PHE A 460 0.17 -3.49 -13.45
C PHE A 460 -0.95 -3.90 -14.41
N ALA A 461 -0.68 -4.92 -15.21
CA ALA A 461 -1.68 -5.62 -16.00
C ALA A 461 -1.50 -7.12 -15.82
N LYS A 462 -2.59 -7.86 -15.55
CA LYS A 462 -2.57 -9.30 -15.28
C LYS A 462 -1.52 -9.68 -14.20
N LYS A 463 -1.51 -8.94 -13.10
CA LYS A 463 -0.59 -9.08 -11.95
C LYS A 463 0.91 -8.83 -12.27
N GLN A 464 1.25 -8.35 -13.47
CA GLN A 464 2.63 -8.00 -13.85
C GLN A 464 2.81 -6.49 -13.92
N LEU A 465 3.93 -5.97 -13.38
CA LEU A 465 4.36 -4.58 -13.54
C LEU A 465 4.73 -4.34 -15.02
N THR A 466 4.02 -3.45 -15.69
CA THR A 466 4.19 -3.17 -17.14
C THR A 466 4.85 -1.83 -17.40
N SER A 467 4.67 -0.85 -16.53
CA SER A 467 5.30 0.46 -16.66
C SER A 467 5.31 1.25 -15.36
N ILE A 468 6.26 2.15 -15.25
CA ILE A 468 6.30 3.26 -14.30
C ILE A 468 6.30 4.53 -15.16
N PRO A 469 5.12 5.07 -15.51
CA PRO A 469 5.01 6.21 -16.42
C PRO A 469 5.55 7.52 -15.85
N ASP A 470 5.65 7.61 -14.52
CA ASP A 470 6.20 8.77 -13.80
C ASP A 470 6.85 8.31 -12.51
N PHE A 471 8.09 8.71 -12.30
CA PHE A 471 8.74 8.68 -11.01
C PHE A 471 9.50 9.98 -10.75
N LYS A 472 9.61 10.36 -9.49
CA LYS A 472 10.31 11.57 -9.04
C LYS A 472 11.07 11.27 -7.75
N LEU A 473 12.31 11.70 -7.69
CA LEU A 473 13.11 11.75 -6.49
C LEU A 473 13.51 13.20 -6.27
N HIS A 474 13.15 13.73 -5.12
CA HIS A 474 13.45 15.09 -4.74
C HIS A 474 14.29 15.14 -3.46
N LYS A 475 15.38 15.87 -3.49
CA LYS A 475 16.20 16.28 -2.34
C LYS A 475 16.43 17.78 -2.48
N SER A 476 16.60 18.52 -1.42
CA SER A 476 16.66 20.00 -1.38
C SER A 476 17.35 20.68 -2.57
N ASP A 477 18.43 20.09 -3.06
CA ASP A 477 19.30 20.60 -4.14
C ASP A 477 19.39 19.67 -5.36
N PHE A 478 18.60 18.57 -5.38
CA PHE A 478 18.69 17.56 -6.44
C PHE A 478 17.34 16.97 -6.80
N ASP A 479 17.01 16.97 -8.08
CA ASP A 479 15.80 16.37 -8.64
C ASP A 479 16.15 15.32 -9.70
N ILE A 480 15.47 14.17 -9.64
CA ILE A 480 15.45 13.19 -10.73
C ILE A 480 13.98 12.92 -11.07
N ALA A 481 13.65 12.91 -12.35
CA ALA A 481 12.33 12.52 -12.82
C ALA A 481 12.43 11.74 -14.14
N GLY A 482 11.57 10.72 -14.27
CA GLY A 482 11.63 9.86 -15.44
C GLY A 482 10.50 8.84 -15.50
N LYS A 483 10.66 7.85 -16.36
CA LYS A 483 9.74 6.75 -16.58
C LYS A 483 10.51 5.45 -16.82
N ILE A 484 9.88 4.32 -16.51
CA ILE A 484 10.45 2.98 -16.71
C ILE A 484 9.44 2.13 -17.48
N SER A 485 9.89 1.43 -18.51
CA SER A 485 9.11 0.45 -19.25
C SER A 485 9.69 -0.95 -19.07
N PHE A 486 8.82 -1.93 -19.06
CA PHE A 486 9.16 -3.33 -18.85
C PHE A 486 8.84 -4.15 -20.10
N ASP A 487 9.45 -5.30 -20.22
CA ASP A 487 9.11 -6.27 -21.26
C ASP A 487 7.91 -7.14 -20.84
N LYS A 488 7.48 -8.04 -21.74
CA LYS A 488 6.35 -8.96 -21.47
C LYS A 488 6.61 -9.97 -20.34
N LYS A 489 7.84 -10.06 -19.83
CA LYS A 489 8.23 -10.94 -18.72
C LYS A 489 8.42 -10.19 -17.40
N GLY A 490 8.17 -8.86 -17.38
CA GLY A 490 8.35 -8.01 -16.22
C GLY A 490 9.79 -7.55 -15.98
N ALA A 491 10.72 -7.79 -16.92
CA ALA A 491 12.07 -7.25 -16.82
C ALA A 491 12.15 -5.81 -17.31
N VAL A 492 12.97 -4.98 -16.64
CA VAL A 492 13.21 -3.58 -17.06
C VAL A 492 13.75 -3.56 -18.49
N ARG A 493 13.10 -2.79 -19.37
CA ARG A 493 13.49 -2.63 -20.78
C ARG A 493 14.16 -1.30 -21.05
N VAL A 494 13.56 -0.21 -20.58
CA VAL A 494 14.11 1.15 -20.75
C VAL A 494 13.86 1.93 -19.47
N VAL A 495 14.90 2.60 -18.96
CA VAL A 495 14.82 3.65 -17.97
C VAL A 495 15.10 4.98 -18.68
N ASP A 496 14.12 5.85 -18.74
CA ASP A 496 14.22 7.16 -19.40
C ASP A 496 14.10 8.26 -18.32
N ILE A 497 15.24 8.80 -17.94
CA ILE A 497 15.36 9.87 -16.95
C ILE A 497 15.37 11.20 -17.72
N GLY A 498 14.20 11.77 -17.94
CA GLY A 498 14.07 13.01 -18.70
C GLY A 498 14.63 14.23 -17.96
N LYS A 499 14.84 14.15 -16.67
CA LYS A 499 15.34 15.26 -15.83
C LYS A 499 16.26 14.74 -14.74
N ILE A 500 17.50 15.22 -14.75
CA ILE A 500 18.45 15.17 -13.62
C ILE A 500 18.86 16.62 -13.38
N LYS A 501 18.49 17.21 -12.25
CA LYS A 501 18.83 18.59 -11.91
C LYS A 501 19.49 18.62 -10.53
N GLY A 502 20.71 19.07 -10.47
CA GLY A 502 21.51 19.25 -9.26
C GLY A 502 22.32 20.55 -9.32
N PRO A 503 23.17 20.83 -8.34
CA PRO A 503 23.96 22.06 -8.29
C PRO A 503 24.81 22.33 -9.54
N LYS A 504 25.42 21.26 -10.10
CA LYS A 504 26.23 21.30 -11.32
C LYS A 504 25.72 20.35 -12.42
N THR A 505 24.54 19.77 -12.25
CA THR A 505 23.95 18.82 -13.20
C THR A 505 22.63 19.35 -13.74
N GLN A 506 22.50 19.36 -15.05
CA GLN A 506 21.29 19.60 -15.82
C GLN A 506 21.31 18.72 -17.05
N ALA A 507 20.83 17.49 -16.91
CA ALA A 507 20.96 16.45 -17.93
C ALA A 507 19.73 15.53 -17.93
N GLY A 508 19.69 14.66 -18.93
CA GLY A 508 18.83 13.49 -18.97
C GLY A 508 19.67 12.24 -19.26
N ALA A 509 19.13 11.08 -18.94
CA ALA A 509 19.76 9.79 -19.18
C ALA A 509 18.77 8.78 -19.72
N LYS A 510 19.15 8.00 -20.70
CA LYS A 510 18.37 6.88 -21.23
C LYS A 510 19.20 5.62 -21.11
N ILE A 511 18.65 4.62 -20.38
CA ILE A 511 19.28 3.32 -20.18
C ILE A 511 18.40 2.29 -20.86
N GLU A 512 18.97 1.56 -21.81
CA GLU A 512 18.29 0.49 -22.55
C GLU A 512 18.91 -0.85 -22.13
N MET A 513 18.08 -1.70 -21.54
CA MET A 513 18.47 -3.04 -21.10
C MET A 513 18.38 -4.02 -22.26
N PRO A 514 19.27 -5.01 -22.33
CA PRO A 514 19.26 -6.01 -23.41
C PRO A 514 18.05 -6.94 -23.30
N SER A 515 17.65 -7.51 -24.41
CA SER A 515 16.55 -8.49 -24.48
C SER A 515 16.96 -9.91 -24.07
N GLY A 516 18.20 -10.17 -23.69
CA GLY A 516 18.74 -11.49 -23.32
C GLY A 516 19.97 -11.40 -22.43
N LYS A 517 20.38 -12.54 -21.87
CA LYS A 517 21.49 -12.63 -20.89
C LYS A 517 22.86 -12.13 -21.40
N ASN A 518 23.12 -12.17 -22.72
CA ASN A 518 24.40 -11.80 -23.30
C ASN A 518 24.33 -10.50 -24.14
N GLY A 519 23.38 -9.63 -23.82
CA GLY A 519 23.21 -8.39 -24.56
C GLY A 519 23.92 -7.21 -23.88
N VAL A 520 24.00 -6.08 -24.61
CA VAL A 520 24.69 -4.87 -24.18
C VAL A 520 23.71 -3.91 -23.54
N VAL A 521 24.01 -3.43 -22.34
CA VAL A 521 23.32 -2.29 -21.71
C VAL A 521 23.80 -1.01 -22.37
N LYS A 522 22.88 -0.18 -22.89
CA LYS A 522 23.21 1.10 -23.51
C LYS A 522 22.80 2.24 -22.61
N ILE A 523 23.76 3.10 -22.27
CA ILE A 523 23.55 4.28 -21.42
C ILE A 523 23.86 5.52 -22.25
N ASN A 524 22.88 6.38 -22.47
CA ASN A 524 23.04 7.65 -23.16
C ASN A 524 22.72 8.79 -22.22
N ILE A 525 23.66 9.70 -21.98
CA ILE A 525 23.51 10.87 -21.12
C ILE A 525 23.67 12.10 -22.00
N SER A 526 22.74 13.05 -21.91
CA SER A 526 22.78 14.29 -22.67
C SER A 526 22.22 15.44 -21.88
N GLY A 527 22.68 16.66 -22.15
CA GLY A 527 22.19 17.87 -21.47
C GLY A 527 23.15 19.02 -21.45
N ASP A 528 22.89 20.01 -20.62
CA ASP A 528 23.73 21.20 -20.48
C ASP A 528 24.94 20.94 -19.59
N SER A 529 24.78 20.22 -18.51
CA SER A 529 25.86 19.96 -17.54
C SER A 529 25.67 18.64 -16.83
N TYR A 530 26.80 17.96 -16.57
CA TYR A 530 26.77 16.72 -15.81
C TYR A 530 27.99 16.65 -14.87
N ASP A 531 27.74 16.35 -13.59
CA ASP A 531 28.77 16.29 -12.55
C ASP A 531 29.01 14.84 -12.12
N LEU A 532 30.18 14.31 -12.42
CA LEU A 532 30.67 13.00 -12.03
C LEU A 532 31.66 13.05 -10.84
N SER A 533 31.89 14.22 -10.22
CA SER A 533 32.87 14.34 -9.12
C SER A 533 32.58 13.37 -7.96
N GLU A 534 31.34 13.26 -7.55
CA GLU A 534 30.92 12.30 -6.50
C GLU A 534 31.20 10.82 -6.85
N PHE A 535 31.09 10.46 -8.11
CA PHE A 535 31.43 9.11 -8.59
C PHE A 535 32.89 8.77 -8.33
N PHE A 536 33.80 9.69 -8.71
CA PHE A 536 35.24 9.51 -8.51
C PHE A 536 35.69 9.64 -7.05
N ASP A 537 35.03 10.48 -6.23
CA ASP A 537 35.38 10.66 -4.82
C ASP A 537 35.07 9.42 -3.98
N ARG A 538 33.96 8.75 -4.28
CA ARG A 538 33.54 7.54 -3.57
C ARG A 538 34.28 6.28 -4.01
N GLY A 539 34.71 6.22 -5.26
CA GLY A 539 35.57 5.15 -5.72
C GLY A 539 36.88 5.06 -4.96
N LYS A 540 37.39 6.19 -4.44
CA LYS A 540 38.58 6.21 -3.58
C LYS A 540 38.34 5.70 -2.17
N ASN A 541 37.17 5.95 -1.60
CA ASN A 541 36.82 5.55 -0.21
C ASN A 541 36.37 4.08 -0.07
N SER A 542 36.01 3.43 -1.18
CA SER A 542 35.71 1.99 -1.22
C SER A 542 36.98 1.12 -1.34
N SER A 543 38.16 1.73 -1.36
CA SER A 543 39.44 1.03 -1.52
C SER A 543 39.84 0.12 -0.34
N ALA A 544 39.10 0.09 0.75
CA ALA A 544 39.27 -0.93 1.80
C ALA A 544 38.73 -2.31 1.37
N ALA A 545 37.85 -2.36 0.36
CA ALA A 545 37.33 -3.58 -0.26
C ALA A 545 37.98 -3.87 -1.63
N ALA A 546 38.93 -3.05 -2.08
CA ALA A 546 39.52 -3.10 -3.41
C ALA A 546 40.51 -4.27 -3.64
N GLY A 547 40.70 -5.14 -2.65
CA GLY A 547 41.40 -6.42 -2.83
C GLY A 547 40.60 -7.47 -3.58
N GLU A 548 39.26 -7.36 -3.60
CA GLU A 548 38.35 -8.30 -4.25
C GLU A 548 37.74 -7.77 -5.55
N ALA A 549 37.85 -6.48 -5.84
CA ALA A 549 37.20 -5.85 -7.00
C ALA A 549 37.85 -6.15 -8.36
N GLU A 550 39.00 -6.79 -8.40
CA GLU A 550 39.66 -7.14 -9.66
C GLU A 550 38.97 -8.31 -10.41
N ASN A 551 38.18 -9.12 -9.74
CA ASN A 551 37.49 -10.27 -10.33
C ASN A 551 35.98 -10.08 -10.59
N ASP A 552 35.41 -8.93 -10.27
CA ASP A 552 33.96 -8.70 -10.41
C ASP A 552 33.52 -8.35 -11.85
N TRP A 553 34.48 -8.03 -12.71
CA TRP A 553 34.23 -7.75 -14.14
C TRP A 553 33.73 -8.98 -14.92
N GLU A 554 34.02 -10.19 -14.44
CA GLU A 554 33.56 -11.44 -15.07
C GLU A 554 32.04 -11.65 -14.94
N LYS A 555 31.39 -10.91 -14.06
CA LYS A 555 29.93 -11.02 -13.77
C LYS A 555 29.12 -9.81 -14.28
N THR A 556 29.80 -8.73 -14.69
CA THR A 556 29.12 -7.52 -15.17
C THR A 556 28.66 -7.69 -16.63
N PRO A 557 27.43 -7.23 -16.99
CA PRO A 557 27.01 -7.24 -18.38
C PRO A 557 27.88 -6.33 -19.23
N ASP A 558 27.88 -6.54 -20.53
CA ASP A 558 28.47 -5.61 -21.51
C ASP A 558 27.73 -4.26 -21.39
N VAL A 559 28.47 -3.16 -21.38
CA VAL A 559 27.91 -1.81 -21.26
C VAL A 559 28.52 -0.89 -22.31
N ASP A 560 27.68 -0.17 -23.04
CA ASP A 560 28.05 0.95 -23.90
C ASP A 560 27.54 2.26 -23.28
N VAL A 561 28.43 3.18 -22.94
CA VAL A 561 28.10 4.50 -22.36
C VAL A 561 28.42 5.57 -23.39
N ASN A 562 27.47 6.48 -23.63
CA ASN A 562 27.65 7.68 -24.40
C ASN A 562 27.25 8.90 -23.55
N ILE A 563 28.11 9.90 -23.53
CA ILE A 563 27.86 11.17 -22.80
C ILE A 563 28.07 12.33 -23.80
N ALA A 564 27.05 13.14 -23.97
CA ALA A 564 27.12 14.35 -24.81
C ALA A 564 26.49 15.52 -24.02
N VAL A 565 27.34 16.35 -23.45
CA VAL A 565 26.92 17.48 -22.59
C VAL A 565 27.72 18.75 -22.92
N ASN A 566 27.09 19.92 -22.73
CA ASN A 566 27.83 21.17 -22.94
C ASN A 566 28.93 21.37 -21.91
N ARG A 567 28.81 20.77 -20.71
CA ARG A 567 29.84 20.82 -19.64
C ARG A 567 29.85 19.54 -18.83
N LEU A 568 31.02 18.91 -18.72
CA LEU A 568 31.27 17.73 -17.85
C LEU A 568 32.21 18.11 -16.71
N TRP A 569 31.83 17.76 -15.48
CA TRP A 569 32.64 17.89 -14.30
C TRP A 569 33.11 16.51 -13.82
N THR A 570 34.40 16.38 -13.53
CA THR A 570 34.96 15.18 -12.87
C THR A 570 35.70 15.59 -11.58
N ASN A 571 35.87 16.86 -11.39
CA ASN A 571 36.51 17.51 -10.27
C ASN A 571 35.72 18.78 -9.91
N PRO A 572 35.67 19.19 -8.64
CA PRO A 572 34.92 20.39 -8.23
C PRO A 572 35.36 21.67 -8.96
N ASP A 573 36.61 21.77 -9.38
CA ASP A 573 37.22 23.01 -9.89
C ASP A 573 37.41 23.00 -11.41
N VAL A 574 37.37 21.85 -12.07
CA VAL A 574 37.67 21.72 -13.50
C VAL A 574 36.54 21.04 -14.24
N SER A 575 36.08 21.69 -15.32
CA SER A 575 35.12 21.12 -16.25
C SER A 575 35.62 21.14 -17.68
N VAL A 576 35.12 20.23 -18.49
CA VAL A 576 35.32 20.18 -19.95
C VAL A 576 34.04 20.64 -20.64
N THR A 577 34.16 21.60 -21.56
CA THR A 577 33.05 22.16 -22.35
C THR A 577 32.92 21.47 -23.70
N GLY A 578 31.69 21.40 -24.26
CA GLY A 578 31.42 20.71 -25.50
C GLY A 578 31.85 19.24 -25.44
N PHE A 579 31.63 18.60 -24.31
CA PHE A 579 32.09 17.21 -24.09
C PHE A 579 31.28 16.21 -24.88
N ALA A 580 31.94 15.37 -25.64
CA ALA A 580 31.40 14.17 -26.22
C ALA A 580 32.32 12.99 -25.89
N GLY A 581 31.77 11.95 -25.28
CA GLY A 581 32.54 10.77 -24.91
C GLY A 581 31.77 9.49 -25.07
N SER A 582 32.45 8.41 -25.36
CA SER A 582 31.90 7.05 -25.35
C SER A 582 32.86 6.10 -24.69
N ALA A 583 32.32 5.12 -23.97
CA ALA A 583 33.09 4.03 -23.38
C ALA A 583 32.34 2.72 -23.59
N ARG A 584 33.10 1.67 -23.95
CA ARG A 584 32.60 0.29 -24.06
C ARG A 584 33.28 -0.59 -23.03
N LEU A 585 32.47 -1.17 -22.17
CA LEU A 585 32.91 -2.13 -21.18
C LEU A 585 32.45 -3.52 -21.63
N ARG A 586 33.34 -4.51 -21.52
CA ARG A 586 33.04 -5.90 -21.92
C ARG A 586 33.31 -6.84 -20.75
N ASN A 587 32.41 -7.81 -20.58
CA ASN A 587 32.56 -8.87 -19.59
C ASN A 587 33.90 -9.59 -19.76
N GLY A 588 34.60 -9.84 -18.63
CA GLY A 588 35.93 -10.48 -18.63
C GLY A 588 37.10 -9.62 -19.14
N VAL A 589 36.82 -8.44 -19.73
CA VAL A 589 37.84 -7.54 -20.28
C VAL A 589 37.98 -6.22 -19.54
N GLY A 590 36.85 -5.74 -18.96
CA GLY A 590 36.73 -4.41 -18.37
C GLY A 590 36.58 -3.33 -19.45
N VAL A 591 37.32 -2.23 -19.33
CA VAL A 591 37.29 -1.14 -20.31
C VAL A 591 37.89 -1.62 -21.63
N HIS A 592 37.07 -1.70 -22.68
CA HIS A 592 37.46 -2.18 -24.01
C HIS A 592 37.80 -1.04 -24.98
N GLU A 593 37.01 0.04 -24.92
CA GLU A 593 37.21 1.18 -25.81
C GLU A 593 36.73 2.46 -25.13
N VAL A 594 37.47 3.57 -25.36
CA VAL A 594 37.10 4.90 -24.87
C VAL A 594 37.45 5.95 -25.90
N HIS A 595 36.52 6.84 -26.17
CA HIS A 595 36.72 8.07 -26.93
C HIS A 595 36.21 9.25 -26.11
N MET A 596 36.99 10.32 -26.01
CA MET A 596 36.58 11.54 -25.35
C MET A 596 37.12 12.75 -26.10
N ILE A 597 36.28 13.72 -26.34
CA ILE A 597 36.67 15.04 -26.88
C ILE A 597 35.98 16.13 -26.10
N GLY A 598 36.66 17.28 -26.02
CA GLY A 598 36.06 18.48 -25.41
C GLY A 598 37.07 19.63 -25.31
N ASN A 599 36.68 20.71 -24.66
CA ASN A 599 37.49 21.92 -24.54
C ASN A 599 37.49 22.43 -23.12
N TYR A 600 38.54 23.17 -22.68
CA TYR A 600 38.60 23.78 -21.34
C TYR A 600 38.10 25.23 -21.33
N ASP A 601 37.91 25.82 -22.48
CA ASP A 601 37.39 27.19 -22.61
C ASP A 601 36.27 27.31 -23.66
N HIS A 602 35.55 28.42 -23.63
CA HIS A 602 34.47 28.65 -24.59
C HIS A 602 34.97 28.96 -26.03
N ASN A 603 36.24 29.33 -26.16
CA ASN A 603 36.85 29.67 -27.45
C ASN A 603 37.38 28.46 -28.24
N ARG A 604 37.28 27.26 -27.69
CA ARG A 604 37.76 26.01 -28.29
C ARG A 604 39.28 26.00 -28.60
N SER A 605 40.02 26.95 -27.98
CA SER A 605 41.46 27.04 -28.13
C SER A 605 42.22 26.03 -27.25
N MET A 606 41.59 25.56 -26.18
CA MET A 606 42.15 24.57 -25.26
C MET A 606 41.37 23.25 -25.36
N ASN A 607 41.95 22.25 -26.02
CA ASN A 607 41.27 21.01 -26.31
C ASN A 607 41.76 19.82 -25.47
N LEU A 608 40.90 18.80 -25.41
CA LEU A 608 41.17 17.48 -24.86
C LEU A 608 40.72 16.44 -25.87
N LYS A 609 41.58 15.46 -26.13
CA LYS A 609 41.22 14.24 -26.85
C LYS A 609 41.82 13.03 -26.15
N VAL A 610 41.02 12.00 -25.93
CA VAL A 610 41.41 10.71 -25.36
C VAL A 610 40.87 9.63 -26.28
N ASP A 611 41.72 8.75 -26.74
CA ASP A 611 41.36 7.54 -27.47
C ASP A 611 42.03 6.33 -26.79
N TYR A 612 41.26 5.31 -26.45
CA TYR A 612 41.72 4.01 -26.01
C TYR A 612 40.98 2.96 -26.84
N VAL A 613 41.72 2.34 -27.78
CA VAL A 613 41.08 1.52 -28.81
C VAL A 613 41.81 0.19 -29.01
N PRO A 614 41.06 -0.92 -29.21
CA PRO A 614 41.69 -2.19 -29.56
C PRO A 614 42.29 -2.20 -30.97
N ARG A 615 43.35 -2.97 -31.14
CA ARG A 615 44.02 -3.24 -32.43
C ARG A 615 43.80 -4.68 -32.87
N PRO A 616 43.90 -4.98 -34.19
CA PRO A 616 43.69 -6.34 -34.69
C PRO A 616 44.68 -7.38 -34.15
N ASN A 617 45.83 -6.96 -33.65
CA ASN A 617 46.85 -7.84 -33.06
C ASN A 617 46.60 -8.18 -31.56
N GLY A 618 45.46 -7.81 -31.03
CA GLY A 618 45.12 -8.08 -29.63
C GLY A 618 45.71 -7.11 -28.61
N GLU A 619 46.34 -6.03 -29.07
CA GLU A 619 46.82 -4.91 -28.24
C GLU A 619 45.76 -3.78 -28.19
N TRP A 620 45.89 -2.89 -27.22
CA TRP A 620 45.14 -1.62 -27.18
C TRP A 620 46.11 -0.45 -27.33
N LEU A 621 45.65 0.58 -28.01
CA LEU A 621 46.36 1.85 -28.12
C LEU A 621 45.64 2.89 -27.26
N LEU A 622 46.39 3.51 -26.33
CA LEU A 622 45.99 4.71 -25.59
C LEU A 622 46.68 5.93 -26.24
N SER A 623 45.87 6.93 -26.58
CA SER A 623 46.35 8.24 -27.00
C SER A 623 45.62 9.34 -26.21
N VAL A 624 46.38 10.20 -25.56
CA VAL A 624 45.84 11.38 -24.85
C VAL A 624 46.57 12.61 -25.43
N SER A 625 45.85 13.56 -25.93
CA SER A 625 46.38 14.84 -26.38
C SER A 625 45.57 16.01 -25.85
N SER A 626 46.27 17.05 -25.43
CA SER A 626 45.69 18.29 -24.96
C SER A 626 46.66 19.42 -25.04
N ASN A 627 46.18 20.60 -25.38
CA ASN A 627 46.98 21.83 -25.31
C ASN A 627 46.85 22.55 -23.94
N HIS A 628 46.26 21.87 -22.90
CA HIS A 628 46.26 22.34 -21.53
C HIS A 628 46.46 21.19 -20.56
N ALA A 629 47.70 20.74 -20.43
CA ALA A 629 48.09 19.59 -19.62
C ALA A 629 47.56 19.66 -18.17
N GLY A 630 47.72 20.81 -17.51
CA GLY A 630 47.30 20.97 -16.11
C GLY A 630 45.80 20.70 -15.91
N ASN A 631 44.92 21.27 -16.74
CA ASN A 631 43.48 21.00 -16.66
C ASN A 631 43.13 19.55 -16.99
N THR A 632 43.86 18.95 -17.99
CA THR A 632 43.66 17.56 -18.35
C THR A 632 44.02 16.60 -17.23
N LEU A 633 45.16 16.81 -16.57
CA LEU A 633 45.57 15.97 -15.44
C LEU A 633 44.65 16.12 -14.25
N ARG A 634 44.16 17.34 -13.98
CA ARG A 634 43.13 17.59 -12.95
C ARG A 634 41.78 16.96 -13.32
N PHE A 635 41.34 17.13 -14.55
CA PHE A 635 40.10 16.51 -15.05
C PHE A 635 40.14 14.98 -14.97
N LEU A 636 41.28 14.38 -15.33
CA LEU A 636 41.52 12.93 -15.23
C LEU A 636 41.87 12.49 -13.78
N ARG A 637 41.97 13.43 -12.85
CA ARG A 637 42.33 13.19 -11.42
C ARG A 637 43.70 12.53 -11.22
N ILE A 638 44.59 12.78 -12.11
CA ILE A 638 45.97 12.23 -12.10
C ILE A 638 46.90 13.13 -11.27
N TYR A 639 46.86 14.47 -11.51
CA TYR A 639 47.72 15.43 -10.83
C TYR A 639 47.10 16.84 -10.78
N ASN A 640 47.20 17.53 -9.63
CA ASN A 640 46.45 18.78 -9.41
C ASN A 640 47.29 20.06 -9.55
N ASP A 641 48.63 19.97 -9.34
CA ASP A 641 49.48 21.15 -9.14
C ASP A 641 50.22 21.59 -10.43
N MET A 642 49.71 21.17 -11.59
CA MET A 642 50.25 21.62 -12.87
C MET A 642 49.30 22.62 -13.54
N HIS A 643 49.92 23.64 -14.21
CA HIS A 643 49.21 24.67 -14.98
C HIS A 643 49.76 24.77 -16.41
N GLY A 644 48.84 25.04 -17.37
CA GLY A 644 49.22 25.15 -18.77
C GLY A 644 49.67 23.83 -19.36
N GLY A 645 50.50 23.94 -20.39
CA GLY A 645 51.26 22.84 -21.03
C GLY A 645 50.52 22.12 -22.14
N ASN A 646 51.28 21.64 -23.10
CA ASN A 646 50.81 20.75 -24.19
C ASN A 646 51.12 19.30 -23.77
N LEU A 647 50.10 18.46 -23.65
CA LEU A 647 50.19 17.04 -23.23
C LEU A 647 50.06 16.13 -24.44
N GLN A 648 50.90 15.13 -24.49
CA GLN A 648 50.82 13.99 -25.43
C GLN A 648 51.20 12.73 -24.65
N ILE A 649 50.28 11.75 -24.56
CA ILE A 649 50.57 10.42 -24.04
C ILE A 649 50.19 9.42 -25.09
N GLU A 650 51.11 8.52 -25.42
CA GLU A 650 50.87 7.37 -26.27
C GLU A 650 51.32 6.10 -25.55
N ALA A 651 50.47 5.11 -25.44
CA ALA A 651 50.84 3.84 -24.84
C ALA A 651 50.15 2.67 -25.50
N LYS A 652 50.79 1.51 -25.51
CA LYS A 652 50.24 0.25 -25.94
C LYS A 652 50.04 -0.64 -24.72
N LYS A 653 48.85 -1.29 -24.63
CA LYS A 653 48.57 -2.29 -23.61
C LYS A 653 48.66 -3.66 -24.27
N GLY A 654 49.53 -4.51 -23.78
CA GLY A 654 49.67 -5.89 -24.23
C GLY A 654 48.58 -6.81 -23.69
N ALA A 655 48.50 -8.03 -24.21
CA ALA A 655 47.57 -9.07 -23.75
C ALA A 655 47.77 -9.45 -22.24
N ASP A 656 49.01 -9.23 -21.75
CA ASP A 656 49.39 -9.45 -20.33
C ASP A 656 48.99 -8.32 -19.41
N GLY A 657 48.25 -7.29 -19.91
CA GLY A 657 47.78 -6.14 -19.17
C GLY A 657 48.82 -5.04 -18.96
N GLU A 658 50.09 -5.19 -19.41
CA GLU A 658 51.14 -4.17 -19.28
C GLU A 658 50.94 -3.04 -20.28
N PHE A 659 50.84 -1.78 -19.79
CA PHE A 659 50.95 -0.61 -20.64
C PHE A 659 52.44 -0.23 -20.81
N ILE A 660 52.88 -0.01 -22.03
CA ILE A 660 54.19 0.52 -22.35
C ILE A 660 53.96 1.77 -23.18
N GLY A 661 54.46 2.89 -22.72
CA GLY A 661 54.14 4.16 -23.33
C GLY A 661 55.13 5.28 -23.06
N HIS A 662 54.78 6.43 -23.58
CA HIS A 662 55.53 7.67 -23.51
C HIS A 662 54.62 8.83 -23.16
N ALA A 663 55.00 9.64 -22.16
CA ALA A 663 54.33 10.86 -21.79
C ALA A 663 55.21 12.05 -22.10
N LYS A 664 54.71 13.00 -22.88
CA LYS A 664 55.39 14.26 -23.20
C LYS A 664 54.55 15.45 -22.75
N ILE A 665 55.17 16.45 -22.08
CA ILE A 665 54.51 17.70 -21.75
C ILE A 665 55.47 18.86 -22.12
N ARG A 666 54.92 19.88 -22.75
CA ARG A 666 55.68 21.08 -23.12
C ARG A 666 55.04 22.32 -22.52
N ASP A 667 55.86 23.31 -22.10
CA ASP A 667 55.47 24.66 -21.72
C ASP A 667 54.45 24.69 -20.56
N PHE A 668 54.76 24.08 -19.43
CA PHE A 668 53.94 23.99 -18.23
C PHE A 668 54.60 24.62 -17.02
N SER A 669 53.80 24.91 -15.98
CA SER A 669 54.31 25.33 -14.66
C SER A 669 53.78 24.39 -13.56
N LEU A 670 54.60 24.21 -12.54
CA LEU A 670 54.28 23.48 -11.31
C LEU A 670 54.17 24.46 -10.15
N HIS A 671 53.09 24.31 -9.35
CA HIS A 671 52.82 25.14 -8.18
C HIS A 671 52.63 24.24 -6.96
N ASN A 672 53.04 24.71 -5.79
CA ASN A 672 52.82 24.05 -4.50
C ASN A 672 53.11 22.53 -4.49
N THR A 673 54.22 22.13 -5.16
CA THR A 673 54.60 20.73 -5.26
C THR A 673 55.51 20.32 -4.09
N PRO A 674 55.02 19.65 -3.06
CA PRO A 674 55.80 19.35 -1.84
C PRO A 674 57.06 18.52 -2.13
N LEU A 675 56.96 17.58 -3.05
CA LEU A 675 58.09 16.72 -3.46
C LEU A 675 59.23 17.55 -4.07
N LEU A 676 58.90 18.45 -5.02
CA LEU A 676 59.89 19.31 -5.64
C LEU A 676 60.44 20.34 -4.66
N ALA A 677 59.61 20.92 -3.83
CA ALA A 677 60.02 21.87 -2.78
C ALA A 677 61.07 21.24 -1.82
N ARG A 678 60.80 20.01 -1.32
CA ARG A 678 61.78 19.27 -0.49
C ARG A 678 63.05 18.98 -1.22
N LEU A 679 62.97 18.57 -2.48
CA LEU A 679 64.16 18.30 -3.31
C LEU A 679 65.01 19.58 -3.46
N LEU A 680 64.42 20.71 -3.79
CA LEU A 680 65.10 22.01 -3.92
C LEU A 680 65.68 22.48 -2.61
N THR A 681 65.00 22.33 -1.49
CA THR A 681 65.46 22.68 -0.13
C THR A 681 66.71 21.87 0.24
N VAL A 682 66.65 20.55 0.05
CA VAL A 682 67.78 19.64 0.36
C VAL A 682 68.98 19.91 -0.58
N ALA A 683 68.70 20.31 -1.83
CA ALA A 683 69.70 20.69 -2.81
C ALA A 683 70.32 22.11 -2.57
N SER A 684 69.92 22.82 -1.51
CA SER A 684 70.32 24.19 -1.16
C SER A 684 69.86 25.21 -2.25
N PHE A 685 68.79 24.94 -2.95
CA PHE A 685 68.22 25.86 -3.93
C PHE A 685 67.06 26.65 -3.32
N SER A 686 67.22 27.18 -2.08
CA SER A 686 66.11 27.76 -1.30
C SER A 686 65.36 28.90 -2.00
N GLY A 687 66.06 29.73 -2.77
CA GLY A 687 65.42 30.81 -3.56
C GLY A 687 64.48 30.29 -4.70
N MET A 688 64.63 29.05 -5.12
CA MET A 688 63.70 28.43 -6.08
C MET A 688 62.43 27.88 -5.43
N VAL A 689 62.48 27.63 -4.14
CA VAL A 689 61.27 27.23 -3.36
C VAL A 689 60.25 28.36 -3.32
N ASP A 690 60.72 29.60 -3.16
CA ASP A 690 59.85 30.78 -3.14
C ASP A 690 59.15 30.99 -4.49
N MET A 691 59.81 30.68 -5.61
CA MET A 691 59.18 30.69 -6.95
C MET A 691 58.09 29.59 -7.06
N LEU A 692 58.33 28.40 -6.50
CA LEU A 692 57.39 27.30 -6.56
C LEU A 692 56.09 27.58 -5.75
N THR A 693 56.19 28.27 -4.63
CA THR A 693 55.05 28.69 -3.77
C THR A 693 54.38 29.97 -4.25
N GLY A 694 55.04 30.78 -5.06
CA GLY A 694 54.55 32.06 -5.63
C GLY A 694 53.98 31.87 -7.06
N GLU A 695 54.71 32.39 -8.03
CA GLU A 695 54.31 32.42 -9.48
C GLU A 695 54.37 31.03 -10.14
N GLY A 696 54.87 30.02 -9.46
CA GLY A 696 55.09 28.70 -9.99
C GLY A 696 56.42 28.56 -10.74
N MET A 697 56.94 27.31 -10.85
CA MET A 697 58.16 27.00 -11.54
C MET A 697 57.83 26.49 -12.98
N THR A 698 58.35 27.17 -13.99
CA THR A 698 58.12 26.88 -15.42
C THR A 698 59.07 25.80 -15.94
N PHE A 699 58.53 24.88 -16.70
CA PHE A 699 59.23 23.82 -17.43
C PHE A 699 58.86 23.87 -18.92
N SER A 700 59.85 23.81 -19.76
CA SER A 700 59.64 23.77 -21.22
C SER A 700 59.48 22.36 -21.74
N HIS A 701 59.97 21.34 -21.00
CA HIS A 701 59.95 19.95 -21.41
C HIS A 701 59.77 19.01 -20.24
N PHE A 702 58.89 18.00 -20.45
CA PHE A 702 58.83 16.77 -19.71
C PHE A 702 58.72 15.59 -20.69
N ASP A 703 59.49 14.56 -20.46
CA ASP A 703 59.57 13.38 -21.33
C ASP A 703 59.82 12.15 -20.45
N ALA A 704 58.90 11.21 -20.47
CA ALA A 704 58.97 10.02 -19.64
C ALA A 704 58.43 8.78 -20.36
N PRO A 705 59.33 7.92 -20.83
CA PRO A 705 58.95 6.57 -21.19
C PRO A 705 58.55 5.77 -19.94
N PHE A 706 57.36 5.16 -19.96
CA PHE A 706 56.81 4.49 -18.80
C PHE A 706 56.31 3.09 -19.11
N LYS A 707 56.21 2.29 -18.04
CA LYS A 707 55.46 1.04 -17.98
C LYS A 707 54.45 1.12 -16.82
N TYR A 708 53.22 0.60 -17.02
CA TYR A 708 52.23 0.49 -15.97
C TYR A 708 51.66 -0.90 -15.96
N LYS A 709 51.82 -1.60 -14.85
CA LYS A 709 51.25 -2.93 -14.60
C LYS A 709 51.01 -3.13 -13.10
N ASN A 710 49.93 -3.78 -12.73
CA ASN A 710 49.62 -4.16 -11.35
C ASN A 710 49.71 -2.95 -10.39
N ARG A 711 49.10 -1.81 -10.81
CA ARG A 711 49.10 -0.54 -10.08
C ARG A 711 50.51 0.07 -9.85
N ILE A 712 51.54 -0.40 -10.52
CA ILE A 712 52.91 0.13 -10.44
C ILE A 712 53.22 0.87 -11.73
N LEU A 713 53.42 2.20 -11.65
CA LEU A 713 53.95 3.02 -12.71
C LEU A 713 55.48 3.03 -12.59
N SER A 714 56.21 2.56 -13.59
CA SER A 714 57.67 2.51 -13.63
C SER A 714 58.19 3.40 -14.75
N VAL A 715 59.19 4.22 -14.48
CA VAL A 715 59.91 5.08 -15.43
C VAL A 715 61.38 4.69 -15.44
N LYS A 716 61.96 4.38 -16.61
CA LYS A 716 63.37 4.02 -16.74
C LYS A 716 64.26 5.23 -16.88
N SER A 717 63.84 6.24 -17.67
CA SER A 717 64.68 7.39 -18.03
C SER A 717 63.76 8.60 -18.32
N GLY A 718 63.16 9.17 -17.25
CA GLY A 718 62.42 10.40 -17.36
C GLY A 718 63.30 11.62 -17.26
N LYS A 719 62.97 12.71 -17.99
CA LYS A 719 63.63 13.99 -17.93
C LYS A 719 62.65 15.14 -17.95
N THR A 720 62.92 16.18 -17.20
CA THR A 720 62.18 17.45 -17.28
C THR A 720 63.17 18.62 -17.08
N TYR A 721 62.98 19.67 -17.84
CA TYR A 721 63.80 20.87 -17.70
C TYR A 721 63.05 22.13 -18.08
N GLY A 722 63.44 23.21 -17.43
CA GLY A 722 62.91 24.55 -17.64
C GLY A 722 64.02 25.57 -17.58
N ASN A 723 63.64 26.84 -17.40
CA ASN A 723 64.60 27.96 -17.38
C ASN A 723 65.42 27.99 -16.09
N VAL A 724 65.03 27.29 -15.04
CA VAL A 724 65.57 27.38 -13.72
C VAL A 724 66.33 26.08 -13.33
N VAL A 725 65.75 24.95 -13.61
CA VAL A 725 66.17 23.62 -13.19
C VAL A 725 65.91 22.53 -14.21
N GLY A 726 66.76 21.54 -14.26
CA GLY A 726 66.57 20.31 -15.00
C GLY A 726 66.68 19.09 -14.08
N LEU A 727 65.90 18.10 -14.34
CA LEU A 727 65.80 16.85 -13.56
C LEU A 727 65.83 15.64 -14.51
N THR A 728 66.58 14.62 -14.17
CA THR A 728 66.35 13.24 -14.66
C THR A 728 65.74 12.43 -13.54
N PHE A 729 64.93 11.44 -13.87
CA PHE A 729 64.35 10.57 -12.87
C PHE A 729 64.14 9.17 -13.45
N SER A 730 64.31 8.16 -12.59
CA SER A 730 63.98 6.76 -12.84
C SER A 730 63.45 6.14 -11.57
N GLY A 731 62.47 5.29 -11.65
CA GLY A 731 61.88 4.65 -10.46
C GLY A 731 60.50 4.16 -10.63
N ALA A 732 59.80 3.96 -9.54
CA ALA A 732 58.46 3.43 -9.54
C ALA A 732 57.55 4.17 -8.53
N TYR A 733 56.27 4.22 -8.85
CA TYR A 733 55.19 4.73 -8.02
C TYR A 733 54.05 3.69 -7.97
N ASN A 734 53.71 3.27 -6.77
CA ASN A 734 52.58 2.37 -6.56
C ASN A 734 51.28 3.20 -6.35
N THR A 735 50.37 3.17 -7.30
CA THR A 735 49.13 3.94 -7.28
C THR A 735 48.11 3.46 -6.24
N ALA A 736 48.30 2.24 -5.67
CA ALA A 736 47.38 1.68 -4.68
C ALA A 736 47.68 2.18 -3.26
N ASN A 737 48.95 2.30 -2.88
CA ASN A 737 49.38 2.65 -1.55
C ASN A 737 50.24 3.92 -1.48
N GLU A 738 50.42 4.64 -2.62
CA GLU A 738 51.18 5.86 -2.80
C GLU A 738 52.68 5.72 -2.47
N ASP A 739 53.22 4.48 -2.46
CA ASP A 739 54.65 4.29 -2.26
C ASP A 739 55.45 4.74 -3.47
N ILE A 740 56.46 5.56 -3.22
CA ILE A 740 57.34 6.12 -4.24
C ILE A 740 58.81 5.67 -4.01
N SER A 741 59.48 5.33 -5.09
CA SER A 741 60.92 5.05 -5.08
C SER A 741 61.51 5.56 -6.40
N ILE A 742 62.10 6.76 -6.32
CA ILE A 742 62.63 7.49 -7.47
C ILE A 742 64.11 7.85 -7.17
N LYS A 743 64.95 7.79 -8.17
CA LYS A 743 66.31 8.26 -8.18
C LYS A 743 66.60 9.06 -9.44
N GLY A 744 67.46 10.00 -9.35
CA GLY A 744 67.77 10.83 -10.49
C GLY A 744 68.85 11.86 -10.22
N MET A 745 68.96 12.83 -11.09
CA MET A 745 69.91 13.93 -10.98
C MET A 745 69.14 15.26 -11.10
N ILE A 746 69.54 16.26 -10.27
CA ILE A 746 69.08 17.65 -10.33
C ILE A 746 70.24 18.55 -10.73
N ALA A 747 70.05 19.45 -11.69
CA ALA A 747 70.99 20.46 -12.10
C ALA A 747 70.29 21.80 -12.29
N PRO A 748 70.93 22.94 -11.84
CA PRO A 748 70.45 24.28 -12.14
C PRO A 748 70.64 24.61 -13.59
N ALA A 749 69.70 25.32 -14.19
CA ALA A 749 69.74 25.72 -15.59
C ALA A 749 70.46 27.06 -15.83
N TYR A 750 71.09 27.60 -14.83
CA TYR A 750 71.80 28.90 -14.94
C TYR A 750 72.92 28.85 -16.02
N GLY A 751 72.80 29.62 -17.09
CA GLY A 751 73.83 29.81 -18.06
C GLY A 751 73.68 29.09 -19.40
N LEU A 752 72.63 28.24 -19.55
CA LEU A 752 72.42 27.48 -20.79
C LEU A 752 71.87 28.33 -21.96
N ASN A 753 71.14 29.41 -21.71
CA ASN A 753 70.71 30.36 -22.76
C ASN A 753 71.87 31.07 -23.46
N THR A 754 73.08 31.10 -22.87
CA THR A 754 74.27 31.66 -23.51
C THR A 754 75.08 30.61 -24.24
N LEU A 755 74.77 29.32 -24.09
CA LEU A 755 75.59 28.22 -24.59
C LEU A 755 75.16 27.61 -25.90
N ILE A 756 73.91 27.73 -26.29
CA ILE A 756 73.40 27.14 -27.56
C ILE A 756 73.95 27.81 -28.80
N GLY A 757 74.52 29.01 -28.70
CA GLY A 757 75.00 29.78 -29.85
C GLY A 757 76.48 29.63 -30.14
N ARG A 758 77.30 29.07 -29.28
CA ARG A 758 78.77 29.04 -29.49
C ARG A 758 79.45 27.94 -28.69
N ILE A 759 79.55 26.75 -29.21
CA ILE A 759 80.43 25.71 -28.71
C ILE A 759 81.62 25.59 -29.70
N PRO A 760 82.84 26.15 -29.32
CA PRO A 760 83.90 25.18 -29.02
C PRO A 760 84.51 25.50 -27.65
N LEU A 761 84.64 24.51 -26.78
CA LEU A 761 85.30 24.51 -25.50
C LEU A 761 84.44 24.50 -24.27
N VAL A 762 83.89 23.36 -24.00
CA VAL A 762 83.07 22.97 -22.83
C VAL A 762 83.85 23.06 -21.51
N GLY A 763 85.15 23.24 -21.51
CA GLY A 763 86.01 23.23 -20.31
C GLY A 763 86.09 24.52 -19.47
N SER A 764 85.73 25.69 -20.04
CA SER A 764 85.89 26.95 -19.29
C SER A 764 84.57 27.63 -18.89
N LEU A 765 83.44 27.06 -19.28
CA LEU A 765 82.14 27.70 -19.10
C LEU A 765 81.28 27.03 -17.99
N LEU A 766 81.71 25.89 -17.51
CA LEU A 766 81.00 25.23 -16.35
C LEU A 766 81.65 25.68 -15.01
N ALA A 767 82.59 26.52 -15.04
CA ALA A 767 83.18 27.21 -13.87
C ALA A 767 82.69 28.64 -13.83
N GLY A 768 81.67 28.97 -12.99
CA GLY A 768 81.57 30.34 -12.50
C GLY A 768 82.85 30.80 -11.94
N LYS A 769 83.05 32.09 -11.51
CA LYS A 769 84.33 32.58 -10.92
C LYS A 769 84.89 31.70 -9.83
N ASP A 770 84.18 30.73 -9.32
CA ASP A 770 84.53 29.71 -8.31
C ASP A 770 84.41 28.21 -8.78
N GLY A 771 84.30 27.96 -10.04
CA GLY A 771 84.46 26.66 -10.72
C GLY A 771 83.53 25.44 -10.40
N THR A 772 82.43 25.67 -9.83
CA THR A 772 81.57 24.57 -9.41
C THR A 772 80.17 24.56 -10.08
N VAL A 773 79.96 23.61 -11.01
CA VAL A 773 78.67 23.28 -11.51
C VAL A 773 78.04 22.25 -10.58
N PHE A 774 76.94 22.62 -9.94
CA PHE A 774 76.26 21.76 -9.03
C PHE A 774 75.26 20.92 -9.73
N ALA A 775 75.53 19.66 -10.04
CA ALA A 775 74.57 18.63 -10.30
C ALA A 775 74.65 17.64 -9.15
N ALA A 776 73.49 17.25 -8.60
CA ALA A 776 73.41 16.32 -7.46
C ALA A 776 72.54 15.13 -7.80
N ASN A 777 73.05 13.93 -7.45
CA ASN A 777 72.18 12.75 -7.46
C ASN A 777 71.22 12.76 -6.29
N TYR A 778 69.96 12.46 -6.51
CA TYR A 778 68.98 12.37 -5.48
C TYR A 778 68.28 11.02 -5.47
N SER A 779 67.70 10.66 -4.33
CA SER A 779 66.77 9.57 -4.13
C SER A 779 65.60 10.00 -3.31
N ILE A 780 64.39 9.55 -3.69
CA ILE A 780 63.12 9.84 -3.03
C ILE A 780 62.48 8.51 -2.72
N THR A 781 62.08 8.28 -1.47
CA THR A 781 61.42 7.06 -1.01
C THR A 781 60.32 7.38 -0.01
N GLY A 782 59.38 6.42 0.21
CA GLY A 782 58.29 6.53 1.17
C GLY A 782 56.97 6.82 0.52
N LYS A 783 56.07 7.50 1.21
CA LYS A 783 54.76 7.91 0.67
C LYS A 783 54.92 9.16 -0.18
N ALA A 784 54.18 9.24 -1.28
CA ALA A 784 54.19 10.45 -2.14
C ALA A 784 53.69 11.68 -1.40
N SER A 785 52.79 11.52 -0.42
CA SER A 785 52.29 12.56 0.48
C SER A 785 53.33 13.02 1.54
N ASP A 786 54.29 12.15 1.96
CA ASP A 786 55.39 12.44 2.89
C ASP A 786 56.71 11.79 2.47
N PRO A 787 57.34 12.29 1.37
CA PRO A 787 58.54 11.66 0.79
C PRO A 787 59.79 11.97 1.58
N LYS A 788 60.67 10.96 1.69
CA LYS A 788 62.02 11.09 2.24
C LYS A 788 62.99 11.36 1.07
N VAL A 789 63.57 12.56 1.04
CA VAL A 789 64.54 12.98 0.04
C VAL A 789 65.94 12.88 0.58
N ARG A 790 66.87 12.27 -0.17
CA ARG A 790 68.30 12.18 0.12
C ARG A 790 69.08 12.66 -1.07
N LEU A 791 70.13 13.41 -0.85
CA LEU A 791 71.10 13.84 -1.87
C LEU A 791 72.49 13.19 -1.61
N ASN A 792 73.14 12.87 -2.67
CA ASN A 792 74.55 12.47 -2.64
C ASN A 792 75.41 13.47 -3.40
N PRO A 793 76.03 14.46 -2.72
CA PRO A 793 76.80 15.52 -3.38
C PRO A 793 78.13 15.03 -3.93
N LEU A 794 78.64 13.85 -3.56
CA LEU A 794 79.98 13.38 -3.94
C LEU A 794 80.09 12.78 -5.35
N SER A 795 79.02 12.69 -6.12
CA SER A 795 79.01 12.17 -7.49
C SER A 795 79.38 13.18 -8.57
N VAL A 796 79.73 14.41 -8.17
CA VAL A 796 79.87 15.59 -9.08
C VAL A 796 81.28 15.78 -9.66
N LEU A 797 82.28 14.99 -9.28
CA LEU A 797 83.68 15.35 -9.52
C LEU A 797 84.35 14.67 -10.69
N SER A 798 83.62 14.05 -11.66
CA SER A 798 84.23 13.52 -12.91
C SER A 798 83.78 14.32 -14.13
N PRO A 799 84.65 14.83 -14.97
CA PRO A 799 84.26 15.60 -16.18
C PRO A 799 83.41 14.84 -17.15
N ASN A 800 83.55 13.55 -17.22
CA ASN A 800 82.76 12.65 -18.11
C ASN A 800 81.36 12.44 -17.55
N SER A 801 81.19 12.30 -16.23
CA SER A 801 79.90 12.17 -15.61
C SER A 801 79.05 13.42 -15.69
N LEU A 802 79.68 14.60 -15.73
CA LEU A 802 79.00 15.90 -15.95
C LEU A 802 78.51 16.06 -17.40
N LYS A 803 79.34 15.65 -18.34
CA LYS A 803 78.97 15.66 -19.77
C LYS A 803 77.77 14.72 -20.05
N ASP A 804 77.84 13.56 -19.48
CA ASP A 804 76.74 12.55 -19.58
C ASP A 804 75.47 13.02 -18.85
N ALA A 805 75.62 13.71 -17.71
CA ALA A 805 74.54 14.34 -16.97
C ALA A 805 73.85 15.45 -17.75
N VAL A 806 74.62 16.35 -18.25
CA VAL A 806 74.10 17.48 -19.06
C VAL A 806 73.53 17.00 -20.38
N SER A 807 74.14 16.09 -21.06
CA SER A 807 73.57 15.47 -22.29
C SER A 807 72.32 14.65 -22.02
N SER A 808 72.24 13.98 -20.86
CA SER A 808 71.00 13.19 -20.48
C SER A 808 69.82 14.07 -20.12
N VAL A 809 70.09 15.28 -19.50
CA VAL A 809 69.01 16.19 -19.12
C VAL A 809 68.61 17.10 -20.30
N PHE A 810 69.53 17.60 -21.04
CA PHE A 810 69.32 18.63 -22.08
C PHE A 810 69.62 18.20 -23.52
N GLY A 811 70.28 17.06 -23.76
CA GLY A 811 70.52 16.53 -25.09
C GLY A 811 69.22 16.11 -25.76
N GLY A 812 68.81 16.86 -26.77
CA GLY A 812 67.75 16.48 -27.68
C GLY A 812 68.22 15.40 -28.63
N GLU A 813 67.57 14.24 -28.69
CA GLU A 813 67.56 13.44 -29.92
C GLU A 813 66.55 14.06 -30.88
N ASP A 814 67.00 14.35 -32.10
CA ASP A 814 66.16 14.88 -33.15
C ASP A 814 64.97 13.92 -33.45
N ASP A 815 63.79 14.50 -33.58
CA ASP A 815 62.53 13.89 -33.93
C ASP A 815 62.67 13.00 -35.19
N LYS A 816 62.58 11.68 -35.03
CA LYS A 816 62.12 10.75 -36.04
C LYS A 816 61.15 9.78 -35.39
N PHE A 817 59.86 10.17 -35.44
CA PHE A 817 58.71 9.23 -35.43
C PHE A 817 57.64 9.70 -36.38
#